data_5c82dc273cecfb72d73457610520b166
#
_entry.id   5c82dc273cecfb72d73457610520b166
#
_cell.length_a   1.000
_cell.length_b   1.000
_cell.length_c   1.000
_cell.angle_alpha   90.00
_cell.angle_beta   90.00
_cell.angle_gamma   90.00
#
_symmetry.space_group_name_H-M   'P 1'
#
loop_
_entity.id
_entity.type
_entity.pdbx_description
1 polymer ?
#
loop_
_entity_poly.entity_id
_entity_poly.type
_entity_poly.pdbx_seq_one_letter_code
_entity_poly.pdbx_strand_id
1 'polypeptide(L)'
;MENIKVNQIYMDGGKLAGVARPNATASPNPTFSWSVLSDAFDNRQQACRVRLYAYDPVAYGIAADMPEDTLLWDSGWVETEKQRMKYSGKPLPEGKMLVVGVRVRDVFGNESREASEYFVNGLTDMSCASWITHPSVKKRVPTCFRKDFELAKQPVDACLYVAGIGYHDVMLNGTRADVFLDPAHTNYKKQVQYAVFTEIAGFIKKGENALAVEVADGWRYNNTKIFDTVFAGRPVEFFGDTALIAKLVLTFADGSTQTIVTDDSWVCGHDAITDVSIFDGETYDARLHDPAWMLPHGGKDFVQAVVVPSPTEQLIPMTVEPIMEQEIYEPQSMFMLRPGTYIIDFGQNIAGVPALVLPKGMQAGHIVTMRMGEMLDEDGGLYNLPLRDAAQTDTYIASGDERDLKVWQPKFTYHGFRYVELTGYPCPERDDITAYALYTDIAKDSDFVCGSALVSKLHKNAVQTEKSNIHSILTDCPQRDERMGWMNDATVRFTATPYNFDIGRIFPKVIGDIHAEQRADGAFTCCAPFLFGQYPADPVCSSFLVAGEQTHLFCDNIELIEKAFPWFEAWERSLLSRSDDYIVNYTYYGDWAGPAYACRSFEDANSAVTDGRFMSTGFSYYNCIALARMAKQLGNADKQAEYEKLADKIRTAMLTRWWNAETAQMAGGSQASQAFSLWLGIIPEADCQRAADVMVNDLRERNYKFTTGNLCTLYMLEMLAKYGYVDDAWEILTSEEYPSYGYMIQNEATTVWERFELKKEDGMNSHNHPMYASVDKWLYSTLCGIKPTAPGCAEFEIAPHYPKKLLSAQAHVDTIKGQVSVRWVRRFGHIALYVTVPFGTKAKIRLPDRTETVGSGSYTYQWDI
;
A
#
# COMPACT_ATOMS: atom_id res chain seq x y z
N MET A 1 28.58 24.97 -8.61
CA MET A 1 27.62 23.93 -8.21
C MET A 1 26.97 24.44 -6.93
N GLU A 2 25.68 24.25 -6.76
CA GLU A 2 25.04 24.55 -5.48
C GLU A 2 25.58 23.61 -4.42
N ASN A 3 26.02 24.16 -3.28
CA ASN A 3 26.55 23.34 -2.19
C ASN A 3 25.46 22.57 -1.43
N ILE A 4 24.19 23.02 -1.53
CA ILE A 4 23.00 22.35 -1.01
C ILE A 4 21.82 22.53 -1.97
N LYS A 5 20.94 21.52 -2.03
CA LYS A 5 19.73 21.53 -2.87
C LYS A 5 18.59 20.85 -2.15
N VAL A 6 17.42 21.49 -2.05
CA VAL A 6 16.17 20.80 -1.68
C VAL A 6 15.85 19.81 -2.78
N ASN A 7 15.70 18.52 -2.42
CA ASN A 7 15.55 17.43 -3.37
C ASN A 7 14.10 17.03 -3.56
N GLN A 8 13.35 16.86 -2.47
CA GLN A 8 11.96 16.45 -2.49
C GLN A 8 11.18 17.20 -1.41
N ILE A 9 9.94 17.54 -1.71
CA ILE A 9 8.99 18.13 -0.75
C ILE A 9 7.87 17.13 -0.48
N TYR A 10 7.44 17.05 0.77
CA TYR A 10 6.36 16.20 1.26
C TYR A 10 5.29 17.05 1.93
N MET A 11 4.05 16.58 1.89
CA MET A 11 2.91 17.21 2.59
C MET A 11 2.22 16.15 3.45
N ASP A 12 2.07 16.45 4.74
CA ASP A 12 1.48 15.55 5.75
C ASP A 12 2.14 14.14 5.77
N GLY A 13 3.44 14.08 5.45
CA GLY A 13 4.27 12.89 5.42
C GLY A 13 4.36 12.17 4.08
N GLY A 14 3.50 12.46 3.10
CA GLY A 14 3.53 11.88 1.77
C GLY A 14 4.23 12.76 0.74
N LYS A 15 4.91 12.15 -0.21
CA LYS A 15 5.64 12.82 -1.30
C LYS A 15 4.69 13.63 -2.17
N LEU A 16 5.04 14.87 -2.49
CA LEU A 16 4.36 15.66 -3.51
C LEU A 16 4.95 15.32 -4.89
N ALA A 17 4.07 15.03 -5.85
CA ALA A 17 4.48 14.67 -7.19
C ALA A 17 3.39 15.00 -8.23
N GLY A 18 3.82 15.67 -9.31
CA GLY A 18 3.02 15.86 -10.51
C GLY A 18 1.97 16.96 -10.45
N VAL A 19 1.61 17.48 -11.61
CA VAL A 19 0.62 18.54 -11.79
C VAL A 19 -0.70 17.96 -12.30
N ALA A 20 -0.67 16.95 -13.15
CA ALA A 20 -1.88 16.38 -13.78
C ALA A 20 -2.81 15.68 -12.76
N ARG A 21 -2.23 15.01 -11.78
CA ARG A 21 -2.93 14.38 -10.64
C ARG A 21 -2.30 14.87 -9.34
N PRO A 22 -2.53 16.14 -8.95
CA PRO A 22 -1.92 16.70 -7.76
C PRO A 22 -2.46 16.03 -6.50
N ASN A 23 -1.58 15.83 -5.54
CA ASN A 23 -2.00 15.38 -4.22
C ASN A 23 -2.95 16.38 -3.59
N ALA A 24 -4.06 15.90 -3.06
CA ALA A 24 -5.05 16.74 -2.40
C ALA A 24 -4.95 16.60 -0.87
N THR A 25 -5.24 17.69 -0.15
CA THR A 25 -5.38 17.70 1.30
C THR A 25 -6.73 18.27 1.71
N ALA A 26 -7.28 17.75 2.81
CA ALA A 26 -8.39 18.34 3.51
C ALA A 26 -7.94 19.07 4.80
N SER A 27 -6.64 19.11 5.06
CA SER A 27 -6.09 19.78 6.24
C SER A 27 -6.11 21.29 6.06
N PRO A 28 -6.71 22.05 6.98
CA PRO A 28 -6.65 23.51 6.93
C PRO A 28 -5.24 24.04 7.19
N ASN A 29 -4.38 23.23 7.81
CA ASN A 29 -3.01 23.59 8.20
C ASN A 29 -2.06 22.42 7.86
N PRO A 30 -1.80 22.14 6.56
CA PRO A 30 -0.90 21.06 6.18
C PRO A 30 0.51 21.29 6.72
N THR A 31 1.22 20.18 6.95
CA THR A 31 2.63 20.22 7.35
C THR A 31 3.48 19.83 6.15
N PHE A 32 4.44 20.70 5.82
CA PHE A 32 5.43 20.44 4.78
C PHE A 32 6.73 19.96 5.39
N SER A 33 7.38 18.99 4.76
CA SER A 33 8.73 18.53 5.08
C SER A 33 9.53 18.35 3.80
N TRP A 34 10.85 18.22 3.92
CA TRP A 34 11.73 18.16 2.75
C TRP A 34 13.02 17.41 3.02
N SER A 35 13.56 16.79 1.98
CA SER A 35 14.92 16.28 1.96
C SER A 35 15.88 17.27 1.30
N VAL A 36 17.15 17.22 1.69
CA VAL A 36 18.21 18.08 1.17
C VAL A 36 19.40 17.25 0.75
N LEU A 37 19.96 17.53 -0.42
CA LEU A 37 21.23 16.99 -0.88
C LEU A 37 22.39 17.91 -0.48
N SER A 38 23.46 17.32 0.04
CA SER A 38 24.72 18.01 0.35
C SER A 38 25.85 16.97 0.40
N ASP A 39 27.01 17.34 -0.15
CA ASP A 39 28.22 16.53 -0.08
C ASP A 39 29.09 16.84 1.15
N ALA A 40 28.69 17.82 1.97
CA ALA A 40 29.47 18.23 3.12
C ALA A 40 29.21 17.34 4.33
N PHE A 41 30.28 17.01 5.07
CA PHE A 41 30.21 16.24 6.30
C PHE A 41 29.55 17.05 7.44
N ASP A 42 28.79 16.35 8.30
CA ASP A 42 28.09 16.92 9.46
C ASP A 42 27.26 18.17 9.10
N ASN A 43 26.74 18.19 7.87
CA ASN A 43 25.92 19.29 7.40
C ASN A 43 24.45 19.09 7.82
N ARG A 44 23.82 20.18 8.23
CA ARG A 44 22.42 20.21 8.61
C ARG A 44 21.81 21.58 8.36
N GLN A 45 20.51 21.63 8.38
CA GLN A 45 19.75 22.85 8.29
C GLN A 45 20.04 23.75 9.51
N GLN A 46 20.27 25.05 9.28
CA GLN A 46 20.25 26.09 10.27
C GLN A 46 18.93 26.87 10.23
N ALA A 47 18.44 27.15 9.00
CA ALA A 47 17.20 27.88 8.82
C ALA A 47 16.47 27.41 7.57
N CYS A 48 15.17 27.65 7.53
CA CYS A 48 14.35 27.42 6.34
C CYS A 48 13.38 28.59 6.09
N ARG A 49 12.91 28.69 4.86
CA ARG A 49 11.83 29.59 4.44
C ARG A 49 10.85 28.81 3.59
N VAL A 50 9.60 28.81 3.99
CA VAL A 50 8.51 28.16 3.25
C VAL A 50 7.56 29.25 2.75
N ARG A 51 7.24 29.19 1.46
CA ARG A 51 6.31 30.10 0.82
C ARG A 51 5.19 29.33 0.16
N LEU A 52 3.97 29.87 0.23
CA LEU A 52 2.82 29.33 -0.49
C LEU A 52 2.33 30.35 -1.50
N TYR A 53 2.03 29.86 -2.70
CA TYR A 53 1.54 30.68 -3.81
C TYR A 53 0.21 30.11 -4.33
N ALA A 54 -0.68 30.99 -4.80
CA ALA A 54 -1.77 30.59 -5.66
C ALA A 54 -1.19 30.17 -7.02
N TYR A 55 -1.64 29.04 -7.56
CA TYR A 55 -1.30 28.66 -8.92
C TYR A 55 -2.07 29.56 -9.91
N ASP A 56 -1.36 30.11 -10.88
CA ASP A 56 -1.94 30.86 -11.99
C ASP A 56 -1.49 30.26 -13.33
N PRO A 57 -2.34 29.51 -14.02
CA PRO A 57 -1.99 28.84 -15.28
C PRO A 57 -1.66 29.80 -16.43
N VAL A 58 -2.08 31.08 -16.35
CA VAL A 58 -1.80 32.08 -17.37
C VAL A 58 -0.41 32.67 -17.19
N ALA A 59 0.04 32.83 -15.94
CA ALA A 59 1.34 33.40 -15.62
C ALA A 59 2.48 32.36 -15.70
N TYR A 60 2.15 31.09 -15.57
CA TYR A 60 3.11 30.00 -15.46
C TYR A 60 3.15 29.11 -16.72
N GLY A 61 3.88 29.52 -17.70
CA GLY A 61 4.57 28.56 -18.56
C GLY A 61 5.84 28.09 -17.87
N ILE A 62 5.88 26.85 -17.39
CA ILE A 62 7.08 26.07 -17.01
C ILE A 62 8.27 26.97 -16.58
N ALA A 63 8.24 27.64 -15.43
CA ALA A 63 9.43 28.38 -14.98
C ALA A 63 9.44 28.86 -13.54
N ALA A 64 10.48 28.75 -13.06
CA ALA A 64 11.37 28.90 -11.95
C ALA A 64 11.15 30.05 -10.96
N ASP A 65 10.44 31.10 -11.24
CA ASP A 65 10.24 32.23 -10.30
C ASP A 65 8.75 32.59 -10.21
N MET A 66 8.10 32.10 -9.13
CA MET A 66 6.72 32.43 -8.81
C MET A 66 6.56 33.95 -8.61
N PRO A 67 5.62 34.62 -9.33
CA PRO A 67 5.39 36.05 -9.11
C PRO A 67 4.99 36.38 -7.67
N GLU A 68 5.54 37.46 -7.12
CA GLU A 68 5.25 37.90 -5.74
C GLU A 68 3.77 38.24 -5.54
N ASP A 69 3.04 38.63 -6.55
CA ASP A 69 1.63 38.98 -6.49
C ASP A 69 0.70 37.76 -6.28
N THR A 70 1.21 36.53 -6.49
CA THR A 70 0.51 35.27 -6.19
C THR A 70 0.82 34.73 -4.79
N LEU A 71 1.71 35.36 -4.04
CA LEU A 71 2.14 34.94 -2.71
C LEU A 71 0.97 34.99 -1.72
N LEU A 72 0.59 33.85 -1.18
CA LEU A 72 -0.46 33.72 -0.15
C LEU A 72 0.11 33.76 1.26
N TRP A 73 1.32 33.22 1.43
CA TRP A 73 1.96 33.14 2.72
C TRP A 73 3.48 32.97 2.59
N ASP A 74 4.19 33.57 3.52
CA ASP A 74 5.64 33.47 3.64
C ASP A 74 6.00 33.35 5.13
N SER A 75 6.69 32.27 5.49
CA SER A 75 7.18 32.07 6.87
C SER A 75 8.26 33.06 7.27
N GLY A 76 8.88 33.78 6.30
CA GLY A 76 10.18 34.36 6.50
C GLY A 76 11.25 33.28 6.76
N TRP A 77 12.49 33.72 7.03
CA TRP A 77 13.53 32.82 7.51
C TRP A 77 13.27 32.44 8.97
N VAL A 78 13.11 31.12 9.22
CA VAL A 78 12.92 30.55 10.56
C VAL A 78 14.15 29.74 10.92
N GLU A 79 14.82 30.11 12.00
CA GLU A 79 15.97 29.38 12.55
C GLU A 79 15.49 28.06 13.17
N THR A 80 15.83 26.94 12.55
CA THR A 80 15.46 25.61 12.99
C THR A 80 16.28 24.54 12.27
N GLU A 81 16.66 23.50 13.00
CA GLU A 81 17.26 22.30 12.41
C GLU A 81 16.21 21.34 11.82
N LYS A 82 14.92 21.53 12.16
CA LYS A 82 13.84 20.66 11.69
C LYS A 82 13.53 20.91 10.22
N GLN A 83 13.64 19.89 9.39
CA GLN A 83 13.25 19.90 7.97
C GLN A 83 11.73 19.70 7.82
N ARG A 84 10.96 20.47 8.58
CA ARG A 84 9.49 20.50 8.50
C ARG A 84 8.94 21.83 8.99
N MET A 85 7.77 22.19 8.46
CA MET A 85 7.05 23.39 8.86
C MET A 85 5.54 23.19 8.68
N LYS A 86 4.78 23.49 9.73
CA LYS A 86 3.32 23.52 9.67
C LYS A 86 2.87 24.87 9.14
N TYR A 87 1.94 24.84 8.18
CA TYR A 87 1.31 26.05 7.69
C TYR A 87 0.55 26.77 8.81
N SER A 88 0.75 28.07 8.92
CA SER A 88 0.14 28.92 9.96
C SER A 88 -0.45 30.23 9.40
N GLY A 89 -0.69 30.26 8.09
CA GLY A 89 -1.28 31.40 7.42
C GLY A 89 -2.81 31.47 7.53
N LYS A 90 -3.42 32.28 6.69
CA LYS A 90 -4.89 32.35 6.55
C LYS A 90 -5.43 31.03 6.00
N PRO A 91 -6.72 30.70 6.20
CA PRO A 91 -7.30 29.51 5.59
C PRO A 91 -6.99 29.43 4.09
N LEU A 92 -6.54 28.27 3.65
CA LEU A 92 -6.21 28.04 2.24
C LEU A 92 -7.47 28.13 1.37
N PRO A 93 -7.39 28.70 0.18
CA PRO A 93 -8.54 28.76 -0.73
C PRO A 93 -8.92 27.33 -1.16
N GLU A 94 -10.17 26.95 -0.91
CA GLU A 94 -10.70 25.64 -1.27
C GLU A 94 -10.82 25.46 -2.79
N GLY A 95 -10.63 24.23 -3.24
CA GLY A 95 -10.74 23.86 -4.63
C GLY A 95 -9.75 24.57 -5.53
N LYS A 96 -8.56 24.91 -5.02
CA LYS A 96 -7.51 25.60 -5.76
C LYS A 96 -6.23 24.78 -5.73
N MET A 97 -5.58 24.77 -6.88
CA MET A 97 -4.20 24.33 -6.97
C MET A 97 -3.28 25.39 -6.35
N LEU A 98 -2.34 24.94 -5.56
CA LEU A 98 -1.40 25.76 -4.82
C LEU A 98 0.01 25.27 -5.10
N VAL A 99 0.97 26.14 -4.86
CA VAL A 99 2.40 25.82 -4.98
C VAL A 99 3.08 26.12 -3.65
N VAL A 100 3.83 25.12 -3.15
CA VAL A 100 4.71 25.28 -2.00
C VAL A 100 6.14 25.43 -2.49
N GLY A 101 6.81 26.50 -2.07
CA GLY A 101 8.23 26.77 -2.29
C GLY A 101 9.03 26.63 -1.01
N VAL A 102 10.17 25.94 -1.06
CA VAL A 102 11.05 25.71 0.10
C VAL A 102 12.48 26.16 -0.21
N ARG A 103 13.07 26.95 0.69
CA ARG A 103 14.49 27.29 0.71
C ARG A 103 15.09 26.91 2.04
N VAL A 104 16.36 26.49 2.00
CA VAL A 104 17.11 26.06 3.18
C VAL A 104 18.44 26.82 3.25
N ARG A 105 18.83 27.19 4.46
CA ARG A 105 20.20 27.64 4.79
C ARG A 105 20.83 26.59 5.69
N ASP A 106 22.06 26.17 5.36
CA ASP A 106 22.80 25.19 6.14
C ASP A 106 23.68 25.88 7.22
N VAL A 107 24.29 25.06 8.10
CA VAL A 107 25.17 25.52 9.17
C VAL A 107 26.47 26.17 8.66
N PHE A 108 26.82 26.01 7.39
CA PHE A 108 27.98 26.65 6.75
C PHE A 108 27.61 27.96 6.05
N GLY A 109 26.34 28.39 6.13
CA GLY A 109 25.84 29.63 5.53
C GLY A 109 25.49 29.51 4.04
N ASN A 110 25.50 28.31 3.45
CA ASN A 110 25.02 28.13 2.08
C ASN A 110 23.50 28.17 2.03
N GLU A 111 22.94 28.83 1.01
CA GLU A 111 21.50 28.85 0.73
C GLU A 111 21.16 28.05 -0.52
N SER A 112 20.09 27.25 -0.46
CA SER A 112 19.54 26.60 -1.65
C SER A 112 18.76 27.58 -2.52
N ARG A 113 18.60 27.24 -3.81
CA ARG A 113 17.50 27.79 -4.59
C ARG A 113 16.17 27.32 -4.01
N GLU A 114 15.10 28.00 -4.39
CA GLU A 114 13.76 27.55 -4.07
C GLU A 114 13.41 26.31 -4.89
N ALA A 115 13.03 25.23 -4.20
CA ALA A 115 12.38 24.10 -4.82
C ALA A 115 10.86 24.26 -4.64
N SER A 116 10.09 23.87 -5.64
CA SER A 116 8.64 24.05 -5.62
C SER A 116 7.92 22.75 -6.01
N GLU A 117 6.77 22.52 -5.38
CA GLU A 117 5.85 21.41 -5.69
C GLU A 117 4.40 21.87 -5.63
N TYR A 118 3.52 21.09 -6.28
CA TYR A 118 2.11 21.39 -6.45
C TYR A 118 1.24 20.53 -5.54
N PHE A 119 0.13 21.11 -5.06
CA PHE A 119 -0.91 20.37 -4.36
C PHE A 119 -2.27 21.08 -4.50
N VAL A 120 -3.35 20.39 -4.15
CA VAL A 120 -4.70 20.96 -4.13
C VAL A 120 -5.21 21.03 -2.70
N ASN A 121 -5.71 22.18 -2.28
CA ASN A 121 -6.58 22.25 -1.13
C ASN A 121 -7.97 21.80 -1.57
N GLY A 122 -8.40 20.62 -1.11
CA GLY A 122 -9.64 19.99 -1.53
C GLY A 122 -10.88 20.80 -1.19
N LEU A 123 -12.00 20.43 -1.81
CA LEU A 123 -13.31 20.98 -1.48
C LEU A 123 -13.83 20.34 -0.20
N THR A 124 -14.31 21.13 0.75
CA THR A 124 -15.05 20.64 1.92
C THR A 124 -16.55 20.57 1.64
N ASP A 125 -17.01 21.27 0.61
CA ASP A 125 -18.42 21.32 0.22
C ASP A 125 -18.58 21.15 -1.30
N MET A 126 -19.32 20.10 -1.68
CA MET A 126 -19.80 19.85 -3.04
C MET A 126 -21.33 19.97 -3.15
N SER A 127 -22.01 20.68 -2.23
CA SER A 127 -23.47 20.80 -2.19
C SER A 127 -24.12 21.46 -3.42
N CYS A 128 -23.32 22.14 -4.26
CA CYS A 128 -23.79 22.61 -5.58
C CYS A 128 -23.96 21.48 -6.60
N ALA A 129 -23.38 20.29 -6.38
CA ALA A 129 -23.54 19.09 -7.20
C ALA A 129 -24.47 18.10 -6.50
N SER A 130 -25.18 17.29 -7.27
CA SER A 130 -26.05 16.24 -6.77
C SER A 130 -25.47 14.87 -7.12
N TRP A 131 -25.66 13.88 -6.23
CA TRP A 131 -25.43 12.49 -6.62
C TRP A 131 -26.47 12.07 -7.66
N ILE A 132 -26.01 11.48 -8.74
CA ILE A 132 -26.86 10.98 -9.83
C ILE A 132 -26.61 9.50 -10.08
N THR A 133 -27.64 8.79 -10.53
CA THR A 133 -27.57 7.38 -10.92
C THR A 133 -28.44 7.10 -12.14
N HIS A 134 -28.33 5.88 -12.69
CA HIS A 134 -29.22 5.42 -13.75
C HIS A 134 -30.59 5.09 -13.15
N PRO A 135 -31.73 5.44 -13.78
CA PRO A 135 -33.08 5.14 -13.24
C PRO A 135 -33.36 3.64 -13.10
N SER A 136 -32.56 2.79 -13.75
CA SER A 136 -32.63 1.33 -13.67
C SER A 136 -31.22 0.76 -13.69
N VAL A 137 -30.54 0.80 -12.53
CA VAL A 137 -29.17 0.29 -12.37
C VAL A 137 -29.11 -1.20 -12.66
N LYS A 138 -28.16 -1.62 -13.50
CA LYS A 138 -27.83 -3.02 -13.72
C LYS A 138 -26.57 -3.35 -12.96
N LYS A 139 -26.60 -4.42 -12.18
CA LYS A 139 -25.41 -4.91 -11.49
C LYS A 139 -24.43 -5.52 -12.48
N ARG A 140 -23.15 -5.29 -12.25
CA ARG A 140 -22.04 -5.76 -13.09
C ARG A 140 -22.01 -5.18 -14.51
N VAL A 141 -22.82 -4.16 -14.79
CA VAL A 141 -22.81 -3.44 -16.08
C VAL A 141 -22.54 -1.97 -15.80
N PRO A 142 -21.42 -1.43 -16.28
CA PRO A 142 -21.11 -0.03 -16.04
C PRO A 142 -22.17 0.92 -16.58
N THR A 143 -22.38 2.01 -15.87
CA THR A 143 -23.24 3.11 -16.31
C THR A 143 -22.37 4.22 -16.92
N CYS A 144 -22.68 4.58 -18.14
CA CYS A 144 -22.09 5.72 -18.86
C CYS A 144 -22.93 6.96 -18.58
N PHE A 145 -22.33 8.01 -18.01
CA PHE A 145 -22.95 9.31 -17.77
C PHE A 145 -22.36 10.36 -18.71
N ARG A 146 -23.16 11.31 -19.19
CA ARG A 146 -22.68 12.42 -20.00
C ARG A 146 -23.40 13.71 -19.70
N LYS A 147 -22.61 14.80 -19.71
CA LYS A 147 -23.09 16.19 -19.70
C LYS A 147 -22.57 16.93 -20.91
N ASP A 148 -23.50 17.41 -21.71
CA ASP A 148 -23.17 18.35 -22.81
C ASP A 148 -23.17 19.78 -22.24
N PHE A 149 -22.20 20.60 -22.69
CA PHE A 149 -22.09 22.00 -22.27
C PHE A 149 -21.44 22.85 -23.39
N GLU A 150 -21.80 24.12 -23.44
CA GLU A 150 -21.28 25.06 -24.42
C GLU A 150 -20.43 26.14 -23.75
N LEU A 151 -19.35 26.53 -24.41
CA LEU A 151 -18.42 27.55 -23.95
C LEU A 151 -18.30 28.69 -24.98
N ALA A 152 -18.50 29.91 -24.49
CA ALA A 152 -18.29 31.11 -25.31
C ALA A 152 -16.81 31.40 -25.61
N LYS A 153 -15.89 30.92 -24.73
CA LYS A 153 -14.45 31.15 -24.76
C LYS A 153 -13.69 29.85 -24.55
N GLN A 154 -12.43 29.82 -24.98
CA GLN A 154 -11.48 28.74 -24.59
C GLN A 154 -11.08 28.90 -23.12
N PRO A 155 -11.19 27.85 -22.28
CA PRO A 155 -10.65 27.90 -20.93
C PRO A 155 -9.11 27.86 -20.97
N VAL A 156 -8.49 28.52 -20.01
CA VAL A 156 -7.03 28.49 -19.79
C VAL A 156 -6.67 27.52 -18.68
N ASP A 157 -7.61 27.19 -17.81
CA ASP A 157 -7.46 26.20 -16.75
C ASP A 157 -8.78 25.45 -16.53
N ALA A 158 -8.65 24.20 -16.09
CA ALA A 158 -9.80 23.35 -15.76
C ALA A 158 -9.43 22.42 -14.61
N CYS A 159 -10.29 22.36 -13.60
CA CYS A 159 -10.14 21.45 -12.47
C CYS A 159 -11.43 20.64 -12.31
N LEU A 160 -11.31 19.30 -12.34
CA LEU A 160 -12.42 18.38 -12.17
C LEU A 160 -12.28 17.65 -10.83
N TYR A 161 -13.34 17.68 -10.05
CA TYR A 161 -13.55 16.89 -8.83
C TYR A 161 -14.62 15.86 -9.14
N VAL A 162 -14.29 14.56 -9.00
CA VAL A 162 -15.21 13.49 -9.41
C VAL A 162 -15.09 12.27 -8.49
N ALA A 163 -16.24 11.70 -8.15
CA ALA A 163 -16.32 10.41 -7.48
C ALA A 163 -17.43 9.55 -8.09
N GLY A 164 -17.05 8.43 -8.67
CA GLY A 164 -17.96 7.32 -8.95
C GLY A 164 -17.93 6.33 -7.78
N ILE A 165 -19.10 5.91 -7.29
CA ILE A 165 -19.15 4.84 -6.28
C ILE A 165 -19.18 3.50 -6.99
N GLY A 166 -18.18 2.80 -6.78
CA GLY A 166 -17.37 1.78 -7.38
C GLY A 166 -16.12 2.37 -8.00
N TYR A 167 -15.87 2.13 -9.26
CA TYR A 167 -14.76 2.72 -10.00
C TYR A 167 -15.28 3.55 -11.17
N HIS A 168 -14.57 4.62 -11.52
CA HIS A 168 -14.92 5.46 -12.68
C HIS A 168 -13.79 5.55 -13.70
N ASP A 169 -14.16 5.91 -14.91
CA ASP A 169 -13.26 6.31 -16.02
C ASP A 169 -13.80 7.60 -16.64
N VAL A 170 -12.96 8.64 -16.74
CA VAL A 170 -13.36 10.00 -17.14
C VAL A 170 -12.86 10.33 -18.52
N MET A 171 -13.74 10.86 -19.36
CA MET A 171 -13.43 11.34 -20.71
C MET A 171 -13.93 12.78 -20.91
N LEU A 172 -13.14 13.58 -21.61
CA LEU A 172 -13.49 14.91 -22.09
C LEU A 172 -13.41 14.92 -23.61
N ASN A 173 -14.54 15.13 -24.27
CA ASN A 173 -14.65 15.09 -25.74
C ASN A 173 -14.05 13.80 -26.34
N GLY A 174 -14.25 12.66 -25.72
CA GLY A 174 -13.72 11.36 -26.12
C GLY A 174 -12.25 11.13 -25.81
N THR A 175 -11.57 12.08 -25.18
CA THR A 175 -10.18 11.90 -24.68
C THR A 175 -10.20 11.46 -23.22
N ARG A 176 -9.57 10.34 -22.92
CA ARG A 176 -9.46 9.80 -21.56
C ARG A 176 -8.58 10.71 -20.70
N ALA A 177 -9.06 11.07 -19.53
CA ALA A 177 -8.34 11.87 -18.53
C ALA A 177 -7.98 11.07 -17.28
N ASP A 178 -8.46 9.85 -17.18
CA ASP A 178 -8.37 9.02 -15.98
C ASP A 178 -7.19 8.04 -15.97
N VAL A 179 -6.97 7.43 -14.81
CA VAL A 179 -6.03 6.33 -14.54
C VAL A 179 -6.84 5.04 -14.28
N PHE A 180 -6.24 4.03 -13.65
CA PHE A 180 -6.94 2.78 -13.33
C PHE A 180 -7.63 2.83 -11.97
N LEU A 181 -8.85 2.25 -11.90
CA LEU A 181 -9.56 1.91 -10.67
C LEU A 181 -9.68 3.06 -9.66
N ASP A 182 -10.00 4.26 -10.16
CA ASP A 182 -10.34 5.42 -9.34
C ASP A 182 -11.84 5.43 -8.96
N PRO A 183 -12.20 6.03 -7.84
CA PRO A 183 -11.38 6.51 -6.75
C PRO A 183 -10.95 5.38 -5.79
N ALA A 184 -10.10 5.72 -4.83
CA ALA A 184 -9.63 4.77 -3.83
C ALA A 184 -10.79 4.07 -3.08
N HIS A 185 -10.68 2.75 -2.91
CA HIS A 185 -11.66 1.96 -2.17
C HIS A 185 -11.70 2.33 -0.68
N THR A 186 -12.91 2.52 -0.15
CA THR A 186 -13.22 2.84 1.25
C THR A 186 -14.51 2.14 1.68
N ASN A 187 -14.91 2.24 2.95
CA ASN A 187 -16.29 1.96 3.34
C ASN A 187 -17.19 3.07 2.77
N TYR A 188 -17.80 2.83 1.62
CA TYR A 188 -18.56 3.83 0.86
C TYR A 188 -19.74 4.44 1.63
N LYS A 189 -20.29 3.75 2.65
CA LYS A 189 -21.32 4.33 3.50
C LYS A 189 -20.75 5.40 4.44
N LYS A 190 -19.53 5.18 4.95
CA LYS A 190 -18.88 6.08 5.89
C LYS A 190 -18.17 7.21 5.19
N GLN A 191 -17.45 6.89 4.12
CA GLN A 191 -16.60 7.84 3.43
C GLN A 191 -16.44 7.46 1.96
N VAL A 192 -16.52 8.44 1.08
CA VAL A 192 -16.11 8.33 -0.33
C VAL A 192 -15.00 9.34 -0.58
N GLN A 193 -13.99 8.93 -1.32
CA GLN A 193 -12.93 9.82 -1.77
C GLN A 193 -13.23 10.27 -3.20
N TYR A 194 -13.04 11.56 -3.51
CA TYR A 194 -13.11 12.07 -4.89
C TYR A 194 -11.72 12.31 -5.46
N ALA A 195 -11.56 11.97 -6.74
CA ALA A 195 -10.36 12.25 -7.50
C ALA A 195 -10.34 13.72 -7.97
N VAL A 196 -9.14 14.27 -8.14
CA VAL A 196 -8.92 15.64 -8.65
C VAL A 196 -8.07 15.55 -9.90
N PHE A 197 -8.55 16.15 -10.99
CA PHE A 197 -7.84 16.25 -12.26
C PHE A 197 -7.60 17.72 -12.59
N THR A 198 -6.36 18.02 -12.92
CA THR A 198 -5.91 19.31 -13.45
C THR A 198 -5.24 19.11 -14.80
N GLU A 199 -4.77 20.15 -15.45
CA GLU A 199 -4.17 20.08 -16.81
C GLU A 199 -5.09 19.49 -17.91
N ILE A 200 -6.40 19.47 -17.67
CA ILE A 200 -7.41 18.95 -18.60
C ILE A 200 -8.01 20.03 -19.52
N ALA A 201 -7.60 21.29 -19.36
CA ALA A 201 -8.09 22.41 -20.20
C ALA A 201 -7.82 22.18 -21.70
N GLY A 202 -6.72 21.48 -22.04
CA GLY A 202 -6.39 21.13 -23.43
C GLY A 202 -7.36 20.16 -24.10
N PHE A 203 -8.17 19.43 -23.35
CA PHE A 203 -9.21 18.52 -23.86
C PHE A 203 -10.54 19.23 -24.11
N ILE A 204 -10.68 20.49 -23.67
CA ILE A 204 -11.88 21.30 -23.71
C ILE A 204 -11.69 22.42 -24.77
N LYS A 205 -12.72 22.71 -25.55
CA LYS A 205 -12.67 23.69 -26.62
C LYS A 205 -13.75 24.76 -26.48
N LYS A 206 -13.58 25.88 -27.13
CA LYS A 206 -14.68 26.83 -27.40
C LYS A 206 -15.79 26.16 -28.23
N GLY A 207 -17.06 26.37 -27.88
CA GLY A 207 -18.22 25.74 -28.48
C GLY A 207 -18.69 24.53 -27.67
N GLU A 208 -19.25 23.55 -28.37
CA GLU A 208 -19.83 22.36 -27.74
C GLU A 208 -18.77 21.39 -27.20
N ASN A 209 -19.01 20.91 -26.01
CA ASN A 209 -18.16 19.94 -25.25
C ASN A 209 -19.02 18.88 -24.55
N ALA A 210 -18.40 17.76 -24.24
CA ALA A 210 -18.97 16.71 -23.44
C ALA A 210 -18.01 16.30 -22.32
N LEU A 211 -18.52 16.25 -21.10
CA LEU A 211 -17.91 15.52 -19.97
C LEU A 211 -18.62 14.17 -19.86
N ALA A 212 -17.90 13.08 -20.03
CA ALA A 212 -18.40 11.73 -19.98
C ALA A 212 -17.68 10.95 -18.87
N VAL A 213 -18.44 10.16 -18.12
CA VAL A 213 -17.91 9.33 -17.02
C VAL A 213 -18.56 7.96 -17.05
N GLU A 214 -17.76 6.91 -17.14
CA GLU A 214 -18.23 5.53 -17.02
C GLU A 214 -18.00 5.06 -15.58
N VAL A 215 -19.02 4.45 -14.93
CA VAL A 215 -18.96 4.02 -13.52
C VAL A 215 -19.32 2.55 -13.43
N ALA A 216 -18.38 1.73 -12.95
CA ALA A 216 -18.54 0.30 -12.70
C ALA A 216 -18.74 0.00 -11.21
N ASP A 217 -19.29 -1.17 -10.89
CA ASP A 217 -19.58 -1.56 -9.50
C ASP A 217 -18.32 -1.63 -8.62
N GLY A 218 -17.20 -2.15 -9.12
CA GLY A 218 -15.99 -2.36 -8.31
C GLY A 218 -16.32 -3.07 -6.98
N TRP A 219 -15.98 -2.44 -5.86
CA TRP A 219 -16.30 -2.93 -4.51
C TRP A 219 -17.72 -2.56 -4.04
N ARG A 220 -18.47 -1.77 -4.79
CA ARG A 220 -19.84 -1.36 -4.42
C ARG A 220 -20.84 -2.51 -4.48
N TYR A 221 -20.57 -3.53 -5.28
CA TYR A 221 -21.38 -4.73 -5.39
C TYR A 221 -20.52 -5.93 -5.77
N ASN A 222 -20.78 -7.07 -5.12
CA ASN A 222 -20.20 -8.34 -5.52
C ASN A 222 -21.15 -9.48 -5.13
N ASN A 223 -21.19 -10.52 -5.93
CA ASN A 223 -22.05 -11.69 -5.75
C ASN A 223 -21.27 -13.01 -5.68
N THR A 224 -20.01 -12.97 -5.27
CA THR A 224 -19.24 -14.21 -5.09
C THR A 224 -19.83 -15.05 -3.96
N LYS A 225 -19.72 -16.39 -4.07
CA LYS A 225 -20.25 -17.32 -3.06
C LYS A 225 -19.63 -17.18 -1.69
N ILE A 226 -18.39 -16.65 -1.60
CA ILE A 226 -17.75 -16.43 -0.32
C ILE A 226 -18.56 -15.44 0.52
N PHE A 227 -19.12 -14.41 -0.09
CA PHE A 227 -19.99 -13.46 0.59
C PHE A 227 -21.30 -14.11 1.06
N ASP A 228 -21.90 -14.93 0.23
CA ASP A 228 -23.14 -15.66 0.59
C ASP A 228 -22.90 -16.64 1.74
N THR A 229 -21.77 -17.34 1.74
CA THR A 229 -21.44 -18.38 2.72
C THR A 229 -21.06 -17.79 4.08
N VAL A 230 -20.26 -16.75 4.10
CA VAL A 230 -19.65 -16.23 5.33
C VAL A 230 -20.50 -15.15 5.99
N PHE A 231 -21.18 -14.32 5.22
CA PHE A 231 -22.09 -13.32 5.80
C PHE A 231 -23.41 -13.91 6.27
N ALA A 232 -23.72 -15.18 5.94
CA ALA A 232 -24.95 -15.86 6.38
C ALA A 232 -26.19 -14.96 6.24
N GLY A 233 -26.29 -14.23 5.13
CA GLY A 233 -27.38 -13.29 4.86
C GLY A 233 -27.24 -11.92 5.56
N ARG A 234 -26.06 -11.60 6.14
CA ARG A 234 -25.81 -10.24 6.63
C ARG A 234 -25.44 -9.33 5.45
N PRO A 235 -26.16 -8.22 5.24
CA PRO A 235 -25.82 -7.30 4.16
C PRO A 235 -24.49 -6.62 4.46
N VAL A 236 -23.61 -6.52 3.46
CA VAL A 236 -22.44 -5.64 3.53
C VAL A 236 -22.98 -4.19 3.49
N GLU A 237 -22.71 -3.42 4.53
CA GLU A 237 -23.37 -2.12 4.75
C GLU A 237 -23.14 -1.11 3.61
N PHE A 238 -22.02 -1.22 2.89
CA PHE A 238 -21.69 -0.32 1.79
C PHE A 238 -22.04 -0.87 0.40
N PHE A 239 -22.67 -2.06 0.31
CA PHE A 239 -23.22 -2.53 -0.96
C PHE A 239 -24.43 -1.69 -1.38
N GLY A 240 -24.61 -1.48 -2.67
CA GLY A 240 -25.72 -0.70 -3.20
C GLY A 240 -25.55 -0.38 -4.69
N ASP A 241 -26.32 0.56 -5.17
CA ASP A 241 -26.25 1.02 -6.54
C ASP A 241 -25.05 1.94 -6.76
N THR A 242 -24.51 1.93 -7.98
CA THR A 242 -23.49 2.90 -8.42
C THR A 242 -24.08 4.30 -8.49
N ALA A 243 -23.29 5.29 -8.20
CA ALA A 243 -23.67 6.70 -8.31
C ALA A 243 -22.45 7.55 -8.68
N LEU A 244 -22.72 8.72 -9.23
CA LEU A 244 -21.71 9.69 -9.65
C LEU A 244 -21.97 11.05 -9.03
N ILE A 245 -20.91 11.72 -8.56
CA ILE A 245 -20.90 13.15 -8.26
C ILE A 245 -19.68 13.78 -8.95
N ALA A 246 -19.87 14.93 -9.60
CA ALA A 246 -18.77 15.65 -10.26
C ALA A 246 -18.99 17.16 -10.24
N LYS A 247 -17.85 17.89 -10.19
CA LYS A 247 -17.80 19.35 -10.30
C LYS A 247 -16.60 19.73 -11.17
N LEU A 248 -16.83 20.26 -12.34
CA LEU A 248 -15.80 20.79 -13.25
C LEU A 248 -15.80 22.32 -13.15
N VAL A 249 -14.69 22.91 -12.78
CA VAL A 249 -14.47 24.36 -12.71
C VAL A 249 -13.55 24.76 -13.85
N LEU A 250 -14.03 25.67 -14.69
CA LEU A 250 -13.31 26.22 -15.85
C LEU A 250 -12.93 27.66 -15.55
N THR A 251 -11.67 28.02 -15.79
CA THR A 251 -11.17 29.39 -15.66
C THR A 251 -10.78 29.94 -17.02
N PHE A 252 -11.16 31.19 -17.30
CA PHE A 252 -10.88 31.88 -18.55
C PHE A 252 -9.82 32.97 -18.40
N ALA A 253 -9.20 33.39 -19.51
CA ALA A 253 -8.12 34.38 -19.52
C ALA A 253 -8.49 35.74 -18.92
N ASP A 254 -9.77 36.08 -18.84
CA ASP A 254 -10.26 37.31 -18.17
C ASP A 254 -10.56 37.13 -16.68
N GLY A 255 -10.18 35.98 -16.11
CA GLY A 255 -10.42 35.63 -14.70
C GLY A 255 -11.85 35.18 -14.37
N SER A 256 -12.77 35.18 -15.34
CA SER A 256 -14.12 34.65 -15.17
C SER A 256 -14.08 33.10 -15.04
N THR A 257 -15.06 32.52 -14.35
CA THR A 257 -15.19 31.09 -14.18
C THR A 257 -16.56 30.57 -14.63
N GLN A 258 -16.61 29.33 -15.11
CA GLN A 258 -17.85 28.58 -15.35
C GLN A 258 -17.75 27.24 -14.63
N THR A 259 -18.85 26.82 -14.00
CA THR A 259 -18.89 25.55 -13.28
C THR A 259 -19.93 24.63 -13.88
N ILE A 260 -19.55 23.39 -14.14
CA ILE A 260 -20.43 22.28 -14.56
C ILE A 260 -20.51 21.30 -13.41
N VAL A 261 -21.73 20.91 -13.01
CA VAL A 261 -21.96 19.98 -11.91
C VAL A 261 -22.87 18.84 -12.32
N THR A 262 -22.87 17.76 -11.55
CA THR A 262 -23.88 16.70 -11.66
C THR A 262 -25.24 17.18 -11.14
N ASP A 263 -26.24 17.00 -11.96
CA ASP A 263 -27.64 17.35 -11.71
C ASP A 263 -28.58 16.50 -12.60
N ASP A 264 -29.89 16.78 -12.55
CA ASP A 264 -30.90 16.09 -13.36
C ASP A 264 -30.86 16.38 -14.87
N SER A 265 -29.96 17.25 -15.31
CA SER A 265 -29.75 17.52 -16.75
C SER A 265 -28.73 16.59 -17.42
N TRP A 266 -28.08 15.70 -16.65
CA TRP A 266 -27.21 14.67 -17.20
C TRP A 266 -28.02 13.55 -17.84
N VAL A 267 -27.43 12.91 -18.86
CA VAL A 267 -27.96 11.68 -19.46
C VAL A 267 -27.10 10.49 -19.12
N CYS A 268 -27.68 9.29 -19.11
CA CYS A 268 -26.95 8.05 -18.81
C CYS A 268 -27.45 6.87 -19.63
N GLY A 269 -26.58 5.87 -19.81
CA GLY A 269 -26.86 4.66 -20.57
C GLY A 269 -25.80 3.60 -20.32
N HIS A 270 -25.63 2.69 -21.26
CA HIS A 270 -24.61 1.62 -21.23
C HIS A 270 -23.88 1.57 -22.57
N ASP A 271 -22.65 1.05 -22.58
CA ASP A 271 -21.85 0.83 -23.79
C ASP A 271 -21.42 -0.65 -23.86
N ALA A 272 -20.23 -0.92 -24.34
CA ALA A 272 -19.73 -2.25 -24.71
C ALA A 272 -19.45 -3.20 -23.56
N ILE A 273 -19.18 -2.71 -22.33
CA ILE A 273 -18.94 -3.58 -21.18
C ILE A 273 -20.28 -4.12 -20.68
N THR A 274 -20.51 -5.42 -20.86
CA THR A 274 -21.79 -6.08 -20.56
C THR A 274 -21.77 -6.86 -19.26
N ASP A 275 -20.57 -7.15 -18.73
CA ASP A 275 -20.35 -7.77 -17.42
C ASP A 275 -18.95 -7.39 -16.92
N VAL A 276 -18.85 -6.98 -15.65
CA VAL A 276 -17.56 -6.73 -15.01
C VAL A 276 -17.62 -7.01 -13.52
N SER A 277 -16.59 -7.66 -13.02
CA SER A 277 -16.36 -7.92 -11.59
C SER A 277 -14.86 -7.82 -11.32
N ILE A 278 -14.53 -7.24 -10.17
CA ILE A 278 -13.13 -7.18 -9.74
C ILE A 278 -12.49 -8.58 -9.60
N PHE A 279 -13.29 -9.62 -9.36
CA PHE A 279 -12.82 -11.00 -9.20
C PHE A 279 -12.93 -11.83 -10.49
N ASP A 280 -14.01 -11.65 -11.23
CA ASP A 280 -14.32 -12.52 -12.38
C ASP A 280 -13.69 -12.04 -13.67
N GLY A 281 -13.49 -10.72 -13.81
CA GLY A 281 -12.98 -10.11 -15.03
C GLY A 281 -14.05 -9.30 -15.78
N GLU A 282 -13.81 -9.03 -17.05
CA GLU A 282 -14.61 -8.13 -17.90
C GLU A 282 -15.08 -8.83 -19.17
N THR A 283 -16.35 -8.61 -19.56
CA THR A 283 -16.86 -8.96 -20.89
C THR A 283 -17.15 -7.71 -21.68
N TYR A 284 -16.39 -7.52 -22.76
CA TYR A 284 -16.54 -6.43 -23.73
C TYR A 284 -17.18 -6.92 -25.00
N ASP A 285 -18.36 -6.40 -25.37
CA ASP A 285 -19.07 -6.73 -26.60
C ASP A 285 -18.97 -5.56 -27.60
N ALA A 286 -18.02 -5.63 -28.52
CA ALA A 286 -17.78 -4.59 -29.50
C ALA A 286 -18.96 -4.30 -30.44
N ARG A 287 -19.93 -5.22 -30.55
CA ARG A 287 -21.16 -5.00 -31.31
C ARG A 287 -22.05 -3.89 -30.72
N LEU A 288 -21.87 -3.63 -29.40
CA LEU A 288 -22.60 -2.59 -28.65
C LEU A 288 -21.82 -1.27 -28.59
N HIS A 289 -20.54 -1.26 -28.93
CA HIS A 289 -19.68 -0.09 -28.81
C HIS A 289 -20.16 1.07 -29.68
N ASP A 290 -20.43 2.21 -29.06
CA ASP A 290 -20.75 3.48 -29.70
C ASP A 290 -19.87 4.60 -29.15
N PRO A 291 -18.67 4.86 -29.72
CA PRO A 291 -17.76 5.88 -29.18
C PRO A 291 -18.38 7.30 -29.20
N ALA A 292 -19.47 7.49 -29.93
CA ALA A 292 -20.16 8.78 -29.96
C ALA A 292 -20.77 9.14 -28.60
N TRP A 293 -21.02 8.19 -27.70
CA TRP A 293 -21.59 8.52 -26.39
C TRP A 293 -20.67 9.44 -25.56
N MET A 294 -19.37 9.45 -25.84
CA MET A 294 -18.38 10.32 -25.19
C MET A 294 -18.29 11.73 -25.83
N LEU A 295 -19.05 11.98 -26.88
CA LEU A 295 -19.08 13.24 -27.65
C LEU A 295 -20.39 13.97 -27.42
N PRO A 296 -20.45 15.31 -27.70
CA PRO A 296 -21.70 16.08 -27.60
C PRO A 296 -22.84 15.43 -28.39
N HIS A 297 -23.98 15.29 -27.75
CA HIS A 297 -25.25 14.76 -28.33
C HIS A 297 -25.19 13.27 -28.77
N GLY A 298 -24.12 12.49 -28.44
CA GLY A 298 -24.04 11.06 -28.76
C GLY A 298 -24.85 10.21 -27.81
N GLY A 299 -24.79 8.84 -27.97
CA GLY A 299 -25.50 7.88 -27.11
C GLY A 299 -27.02 7.86 -27.40
N LYS A 300 -27.44 7.20 -28.48
CA LYS A 300 -28.84 7.20 -28.98
C LYS A 300 -29.89 6.75 -27.97
N ASP A 301 -29.55 5.80 -27.11
CA ASP A 301 -30.48 5.18 -26.16
C ASP A 301 -30.28 5.71 -24.72
N PHE A 302 -29.56 6.82 -24.55
CA PHE A 302 -29.35 7.45 -23.25
C PHE A 302 -30.65 8.07 -22.72
N VAL A 303 -30.90 7.85 -21.44
CA VAL A 303 -32.04 8.40 -20.71
C VAL A 303 -31.55 9.46 -19.71
N GLN A 304 -32.45 10.25 -19.17
CA GLN A 304 -32.15 11.23 -18.13
C GLN A 304 -31.71 10.53 -16.85
N ALA A 305 -30.59 10.97 -16.27
CA ALA A 305 -30.12 10.49 -14.98
C ALA A 305 -31.06 10.98 -13.85
N VAL A 306 -31.10 10.24 -12.76
CA VAL A 306 -31.92 10.61 -11.59
C VAL A 306 -31.05 11.06 -10.43
N VAL A 307 -31.46 12.14 -9.79
CA VAL A 307 -30.82 12.61 -8.56
C VAL A 307 -31.21 11.70 -7.39
N VAL A 308 -30.21 11.30 -6.58
CA VAL A 308 -30.39 10.45 -5.40
C VAL A 308 -29.82 11.12 -4.16
N PRO A 309 -30.28 10.75 -2.95
CA PRO A 309 -29.65 11.16 -1.69
C PRO A 309 -28.17 10.75 -1.64
N SER A 310 -27.36 11.48 -0.86
CA SER A 310 -25.98 11.09 -0.66
C SER A 310 -25.87 9.64 -0.15
N PRO A 311 -25.14 8.77 -0.84
CA PRO A 311 -24.93 7.39 -0.40
C PRO A 311 -23.84 7.26 0.67
N THR A 312 -23.20 8.36 1.05
CA THR A 312 -22.07 8.40 2.00
C THR A 312 -22.30 9.48 3.08
N GLU A 313 -21.74 9.24 4.27
CA GLU A 313 -21.72 10.22 5.36
C GLU A 313 -20.70 11.34 5.11
N GLN A 314 -19.58 11.03 4.43
CA GLN A 314 -18.51 11.98 4.13
C GLN A 314 -18.01 11.84 2.70
N LEU A 315 -17.73 12.98 2.06
CA LEU A 315 -17.04 13.08 0.77
C LEU A 315 -15.79 13.92 0.98
N ILE A 316 -14.61 13.32 0.77
CA ILE A 316 -13.31 13.95 1.00
C ILE A 316 -12.41 13.82 -0.23
N PRO A 317 -11.39 14.66 -0.37
CA PRO A 317 -10.41 14.48 -1.45
C PRO A 317 -9.67 13.16 -1.30
N MET A 318 -9.31 12.54 -2.41
CA MET A 318 -8.45 11.36 -2.43
C MET A 318 -7.05 11.75 -1.92
N THR A 319 -6.66 11.12 -0.81
CA THR A 319 -5.39 11.43 -0.14
C THR A 319 -4.28 10.45 -0.48
N VAL A 320 -4.63 9.26 -1.02
CA VAL A 320 -3.67 8.23 -1.44
C VAL A 320 -3.33 8.42 -2.92
N GLU A 321 -2.16 7.96 -3.31
CA GLU A 321 -1.72 7.95 -4.69
C GLU A 321 -2.63 7.05 -5.56
N PRO A 322 -2.78 7.37 -6.86
CA PRO A 322 -3.61 6.57 -7.77
C PRO A 322 -2.98 5.19 -8.06
N ILE A 323 -3.82 4.25 -8.49
CA ILE A 323 -3.37 3.01 -9.11
C ILE A 323 -2.94 3.32 -10.55
N MET A 324 -1.72 2.93 -10.91
CA MET A 324 -1.11 3.24 -12.21
C MET A 324 -0.63 1.97 -12.90
N GLU A 325 -0.52 2.03 -14.24
CA GLU A 325 0.32 1.09 -14.97
C GLU A 325 1.79 1.42 -14.66
N GLN A 326 2.47 0.49 -13.97
CA GLN A 326 3.81 0.75 -13.44
C GLN A 326 4.90 0.02 -14.22
N GLU A 327 4.65 -1.23 -14.59
CA GLU A 327 5.63 -2.11 -15.23
C GLU A 327 4.97 -2.86 -16.38
N ILE A 328 5.75 -3.08 -17.44
CA ILE A 328 5.34 -3.79 -18.65
C ILE A 328 6.06 -5.13 -18.69
N TYR A 329 5.31 -6.21 -18.93
CA TYR A 329 5.83 -7.56 -19.05
C TYR A 329 5.51 -8.12 -20.44
N GLU A 330 6.55 -8.49 -21.17
CA GLU A 330 6.44 -9.22 -22.42
C GLU A 330 6.46 -10.73 -22.17
N PRO A 331 5.77 -11.54 -22.98
CA PRO A 331 5.79 -13.00 -22.85
C PRO A 331 7.22 -13.56 -22.96
N GLN A 332 7.64 -14.34 -21.99
CA GLN A 332 8.90 -15.08 -22.04
C GLN A 332 8.77 -16.35 -22.88
N SER A 333 7.62 -17.01 -22.78
CA SER A 333 7.30 -18.16 -23.62
C SER A 333 5.82 -18.24 -23.96
N MET A 334 5.50 -18.93 -25.05
CA MET A 334 4.15 -19.24 -25.48
C MET A 334 4.14 -20.61 -26.13
N PHE A 335 3.17 -21.45 -25.79
CA PHE A 335 2.98 -22.75 -26.43
C PHE A 335 1.49 -23.05 -26.60
N MET A 336 1.19 -23.85 -27.62
CA MET A 336 -0.16 -24.35 -27.85
C MET A 336 -0.42 -25.58 -26.97
N LEU A 337 -1.32 -25.42 -25.99
CA LEU A 337 -1.73 -26.53 -25.09
C LEU A 337 -2.59 -27.55 -25.83
N ARG A 338 -3.55 -27.06 -26.62
CA ARG A 338 -4.45 -27.83 -27.48
C ARG A 338 -4.91 -26.93 -28.63
N PRO A 339 -5.46 -27.50 -29.73
CA PRO A 339 -5.87 -26.69 -30.85
C PRO A 339 -6.77 -25.51 -30.46
N GLY A 340 -6.31 -24.26 -30.77
CA GLY A 340 -7.01 -23.03 -30.45
C GLY A 340 -6.90 -22.56 -29.02
N THR A 341 -6.05 -23.21 -28.20
CA THR A 341 -5.75 -22.80 -26.80
C THR A 341 -4.25 -22.64 -26.63
N TYR A 342 -3.82 -21.48 -26.17
CA TYR A 342 -2.42 -21.14 -25.96
C TYR A 342 -2.16 -20.76 -24.51
N ILE A 343 -1.02 -21.16 -23.97
CA ILE A 343 -0.52 -20.72 -22.67
C ILE A 343 0.63 -19.74 -22.90
N ILE A 344 0.52 -18.58 -22.27
CA ILE A 344 1.51 -17.52 -22.31
C ILE A 344 2.12 -17.40 -20.91
N ASP A 345 3.44 -17.47 -20.76
CA ASP A 345 4.18 -17.24 -19.53
C ASP A 345 4.87 -15.89 -19.57
N PHE A 346 4.53 -15.00 -18.67
CA PHE A 346 5.19 -13.69 -18.49
C PHE A 346 6.45 -13.76 -17.62
N GLY A 347 6.75 -14.93 -17.02
CA GLY A 347 7.94 -15.14 -16.19
C GLY A 347 7.91 -14.50 -14.82
N GLN A 348 6.90 -13.68 -14.52
CA GLN A 348 6.71 -12.98 -13.25
C GLN A 348 5.24 -13.02 -12.83
N ASN A 349 4.96 -13.42 -11.59
CA ASN A 349 3.63 -13.29 -11.01
C ASN A 349 3.40 -11.82 -10.63
N ILE A 350 2.34 -11.21 -11.15
CA ILE A 350 1.98 -9.81 -11.00
C ILE A 350 0.52 -9.65 -10.60
N ALA A 351 0.15 -8.47 -10.09
CA ALA A 351 -1.22 -7.99 -10.11
C ALA A 351 -1.37 -6.99 -11.24
N GLY A 352 -2.34 -7.20 -12.14
CA GLY A 352 -2.47 -6.33 -13.29
C GLY A 352 -3.48 -6.83 -14.31
N VAL A 353 -3.32 -6.36 -15.55
CA VAL A 353 -4.19 -6.71 -16.68
C VAL A 353 -3.37 -7.04 -17.92
N PRO A 354 -3.81 -8.02 -18.72
CA PRO A 354 -3.27 -8.22 -20.06
C PRO A 354 -3.88 -7.23 -21.05
N ALA A 355 -3.10 -6.81 -22.04
CA ALA A 355 -3.56 -6.09 -23.23
C ALA A 355 -3.31 -6.95 -24.48
N LEU A 356 -4.29 -7.04 -25.33
CA LEU A 356 -4.28 -7.91 -26.50
C LEU A 356 -4.46 -7.09 -27.78
N VAL A 357 -3.51 -7.22 -28.70
CA VAL A 357 -3.66 -6.73 -30.07
C VAL A 357 -4.67 -7.63 -30.78
N LEU A 358 -5.79 -7.06 -31.22
CA LEU A 358 -6.86 -7.88 -31.79
C LEU A 358 -6.62 -8.16 -33.29
N PRO A 359 -6.85 -9.39 -33.77
CA PRO A 359 -6.63 -9.74 -35.17
C PRO A 359 -7.66 -9.05 -36.07
N LYS A 360 -7.22 -8.59 -37.21
CA LYS A 360 -8.12 -7.96 -38.22
C LYS A 360 -9.05 -9.01 -38.87
N GLY A 361 -10.27 -8.60 -39.15
CA GLY A 361 -11.21 -9.41 -39.95
C GLY A 361 -11.89 -10.51 -39.16
N MET A 362 -11.97 -10.39 -37.84
CA MET A 362 -12.84 -11.28 -37.02
C MET A 362 -14.29 -11.13 -37.52
N GLN A 363 -15.05 -12.24 -37.47
CA GLN A 363 -16.47 -12.23 -37.74
C GLN A 363 -17.27 -11.67 -36.56
N ALA A 364 -18.41 -11.02 -36.84
CA ALA A 364 -19.32 -10.59 -35.79
C ALA A 364 -19.73 -11.73 -34.86
N GLY A 365 -19.56 -11.51 -33.56
CA GLY A 365 -19.82 -12.52 -32.53
C GLY A 365 -18.66 -13.50 -32.29
N HIS A 366 -17.51 -13.33 -32.94
CA HIS A 366 -16.30 -14.11 -32.61
C HIS A 366 -15.82 -13.78 -31.22
N ILE A 367 -15.53 -14.81 -30.41
CA ILE A 367 -15.16 -14.66 -29.00
C ILE A 367 -13.67 -14.97 -28.83
N VAL A 368 -12.96 -14.03 -28.19
CA VAL A 368 -11.60 -14.20 -27.71
C VAL A 368 -11.63 -14.12 -26.17
N THR A 369 -11.00 -15.08 -25.51
CA THR A 369 -11.00 -15.15 -24.05
C THR A 369 -9.56 -15.24 -23.50
N MET A 370 -9.27 -14.46 -22.50
CA MET A 370 -8.06 -14.53 -21.67
C MET A 370 -8.45 -14.99 -20.28
N ARG A 371 -7.86 -16.08 -19.81
CA ARG A 371 -8.03 -16.58 -18.45
C ARG A 371 -6.68 -16.56 -17.74
N MET A 372 -6.63 -16.00 -16.54
CA MET A 372 -5.40 -15.75 -15.79
C MET A 372 -5.20 -16.76 -14.67
N GLY A 373 -3.92 -17.09 -14.38
CA GLY A 373 -3.54 -17.98 -13.30
C GLY A 373 -2.10 -17.81 -12.84
N GLU A 374 -1.83 -18.20 -11.60
CA GLU A 374 -0.51 -18.06 -10.99
C GLU A 374 0.42 -19.23 -11.32
N MET A 375 -0.14 -20.40 -11.61
CA MET A 375 0.58 -21.67 -11.80
C MET A 375 -0.02 -22.50 -12.93
N LEU A 376 0.77 -23.47 -13.37
CA LEU A 376 0.33 -24.52 -14.28
C LEU A 376 0.15 -25.86 -13.55
N ASP A 377 -0.77 -26.66 -14.06
CA ASP A 377 -0.92 -28.06 -13.71
C ASP A 377 0.12 -28.96 -14.41
N GLU A 378 0.09 -30.24 -14.11
CA GLU A 378 1.01 -31.22 -14.66
C GLU A 378 0.81 -31.44 -16.19
N ASP A 379 -0.38 -31.18 -16.70
CA ASP A 379 -0.70 -31.22 -18.14
C ASP A 379 -0.36 -29.89 -18.87
N GLY A 380 0.14 -28.90 -18.17
CA GLY A 380 0.49 -27.57 -18.69
C GLY A 380 -0.69 -26.60 -18.79
N GLY A 381 -1.86 -26.94 -18.32
CA GLY A 381 -3.02 -26.05 -18.19
C GLY A 381 -2.93 -25.19 -16.92
N LEU A 382 -3.83 -24.22 -16.77
CA LEU A 382 -3.87 -23.37 -15.57
C LEU A 382 -4.31 -24.18 -14.33
N TYR A 383 -3.56 -24.05 -13.23
CA TYR A 383 -3.96 -24.54 -11.91
C TYR A 383 -4.82 -23.49 -11.20
N ASN A 384 -6.13 -23.73 -11.14
CA ASN A 384 -7.11 -22.71 -10.72
C ASN A 384 -7.67 -22.91 -9.32
N LEU A 385 -7.31 -23.97 -8.61
CA LEU A 385 -7.87 -24.26 -7.28
C LEU A 385 -7.68 -23.08 -6.28
N PRO A 386 -6.52 -22.38 -6.26
CA PRO A 386 -6.32 -21.23 -5.38
C PRO A 386 -7.18 -20.00 -5.73
N LEU A 387 -7.81 -19.95 -6.90
CA LEU A 387 -8.71 -18.85 -7.28
C LEU A 387 -10.06 -18.93 -6.55
N ARG A 388 -10.41 -20.10 -6.03
CA ARG A 388 -11.74 -20.40 -5.45
C ARG A 388 -12.85 -20.10 -6.46
N ASP A 389 -13.76 -19.14 -6.16
CA ASP A 389 -14.85 -18.76 -7.04
C ASP A 389 -14.50 -17.61 -8.02
N ALA A 390 -13.30 -17.00 -7.93
CA ALA A 390 -12.87 -15.97 -8.88
C ALA A 390 -12.58 -16.57 -10.27
N ALA A 391 -13.31 -16.15 -11.29
CA ALA A 391 -13.13 -16.68 -12.66
C ALA A 391 -11.84 -16.17 -13.33
N GLN A 392 -11.36 -14.98 -12.97
CA GLN A 392 -10.21 -14.29 -13.58
C GLN A 392 -10.20 -14.44 -15.11
N THR A 393 -11.30 -14.07 -15.75
CA THR A 393 -11.53 -14.32 -17.18
C THR A 393 -12.05 -13.08 -17.87
N ASP A 394 -11.29 -12.57 -18.84
CA ASP A 394 -11.69 -11.46 -19.68
C ASP A 394 -12.12 -11.96 -21.06
N THR A 395 -13.22 -11.42 -21.58
CA THR A 395 -13.84 -11.87 -22.83
C THR A 395 -14.09 -10.70 -23.76
N TYR A 396 -13.60 -10.80 -24.98
CA TYR A 396 -13.89 -9.88 -26.08
C TYR A 396 -14.81 -10.54 -27.10
N ILE A 397 -15.91 -9.86 -27.46
CA ILE A 397 -16.84 -10.28 -28.51
C ILE A 397 -16.72 -9.33 -29.68
N ALA A 398 -16.24 -9.81 -30.83
CA ALA A 398 -15.96 -8.96 -31.98
C ALA A 398 -17.25 -8.44 -32.64
N SER A 399 -17.18 -7.21 -33.14
CA SER A 399 -18.25 -6.61 -33.98
C SER A 399 -18.21 -7.09 -35.41
N GLY A 400 -17.02 -7.40 -35.91
CA GLY A 400 -16.78 -7.75 -37.32
C GLY A 400 -16.69 -6.53 -38.26
N ASP A 401 -16.58 -5.31 -37.72
CA ASP A 401 -16.50 -4.06 -38.46
C ASP A 401 -15.54 -3.05 -37.80
N GLU A 402 -15.63 -1.78 -38.14
CA GLU A 402 -14.76 -0.71 -37.60
C GLU A 402 -14.91 -0.42 -36.10
N ARG A 403 -15.90 -0.98 -35.43
CA ARG A 403 -16.07 -0.86 -33.96
C ARG A 403 -15.13 -1.78 -33.21
N ASP A 404 -14.52 -2.77 -33.86
CA ASP A 404 -13.50 -3.59 -33.24
C ASP A 404 -12.29 -2.75 -32.83
N LEU A 405 -11.88 -2.90 -31.57
CA LEU A 405 -10.69 -2.23 -31.04
C LEU A 405 -9.43 -2.78 -31.74
N LYS A 406 -8.40 -1.97 -31.82
CA LYS A 406 -7.07 -2.42 -32.29
C LYS A 406 -6.32 -3.15 -31.20
N VAL A 407 -6.41 -2.62 -29.98
CA VAL A 407 -5.87 -3.19 -28.75
C VAL A 407 -6.98 -3.17 -27.72
N TRP A 408 -7.19 -4.28 -27.03
CA TRP A 408 -8.15 -4.37 -25.96
C TRP A 408 -7.45 -4.71 -24.65
N GLN A 409 -7.86 -4.01 -23.59
CA GLN A 409 -7.42 -4.15 -22.23
C GLN A 409 -8.61 -3.92 -21.30
N PRO A 410 -8.90 -4.82 -20.31
CA PRO A 410 -10.00 -4.60 -19.37
C PRO A 410 -9.74 -3.36 -18.51
N LYS A 411 -10.83 -2.65 -18.13
CA LYS A 411 -10.75 -1.34 -17.47
C LYS A 411 -11.00 -1.40 -15.95
N PHE A 412 -12.01 -2.15 -15.52
CA PHE A 412 -12.57 -2.06 -14.17
C PHE A 412 -12.31 -3.31 -13.32
N THR A 413 -11.24 -4.04 -13.65
CA THR A 413 -10.78 -5.23 -12.98
C THR A 413 -9.26 -5.26 -12.93
N TYR A 414 -8.70 -6.15 -12.13
CA TYR A 414 -7.31 -6.59 -12.21
C TYR A 414 -7.21 -8.04 -11.77
N HIS A 415 -6.14 -8.72 -12.13
CA HIS A 415 -5.92 -10.14 -11.86
C HIS A 415 -4.56 -10.37 -11.24
N GLY A 416 -4.43 -11.43 -10.43
CA GLY A 416 -3.15 -11.95 -9.97
C GLY A 416 -2.73 -13.11 -10.87
N PHE A 417 -1.61 -13.00 -11.61
CA PHE A 417 -1.22 -14.00 -12.58
C PHE A 417 0.25 -13.95 -12.99
N ARG A 418 0.76 -15.11 -13.42
CA ARG A 418 1.97 -15.26 -14.20
C ARG A 418 1.64 -15.77 -15.60
N TYR A 419 0.55 -16.55 -15.72
CA TYR A 419 0.16 -17.23 -16.95
C TYR A 419 -1.18 -16.73 -17.46
N VAL A 420 -1.31 -16.67 -18.79
CA VAL A 420 -2.59 -16.42 -19.48
C VAL A 420 -2.91 -17.58 -20.40
N GLU A 421 -4.09 -18.16 -20.24
CA GLU A 421 -4.68 -19.07 -21.22
C GLU A 421 -5.49 -18.26 -22.21
N LEU A 422 -5.06 -18.21 -23.47
CA LEU A 422 -5.71 -17.49 -24.56
C LEU A 422 -6.46 -18.47 -25.45
N THR A 423 -7.77 -18.22 -25.66
CA THR A 423 -8.62 -19.03 -26.54
C THR A 423 -9.37 -18.16 -27.54
N GLY A 424 -9.72 -18.76 -28.70
CA GLY A 424 -10.43 -18.02 -29.74
C GLY A 424 -9.56 -17.08 -30.59
N TYR A 425 -8.30 -16.96 -30.28
CA TYR A 425 -7.35 -16.12 -31.05
C TYR A 425 -6.69 -16.98 -32.15
N PRO A 426 -6.78 -16.58 -33.43
CA PRO A 426 -6.18 -17.33 -34.53
C PRO A 426 -4.66 -17.10 -34.58
N CYS A 427 -3.87 -18.14 -34.29
CA CYS A 427 -2.41 -18.14 -34.42
C CYS A 427 -1.72 -16.93 -33.76
N PRO A 428 -1.81 -16.75 -32.41
CA PRO A 428 -1.18 -15.63 -31.77
C PRO A 428 0.36 -15.66 -31.87
N GLU A 429 0.96 -14.49 -32.00
CA GLU A 429 2.40 -14.25 -31.86
C GLU A 429 2.68 -13.65 -30.47
N ARG A 430 3.94 -13.73 -30.03
CA ARG A 430 4.31 -13.21 -28.69
C ARG A 430 4.03 -11.73 -28.53
N ASP A 431 4.20 -10.96 -29.60
CA ASP A 431 4.00 -9.50 -29.61
C ASP A 431 2.53 -9.09 -29.67
N ASP A 432 1.60 -10.05 -29.79
CA ASP A 432 0.15 -9.77 -29.79
C ASP A 432 -0.39 -9.55 -28.37
N ILE A 433 0.34 -9.93 -27.31
CA ILE A 433 -0.12 -9.79 -25.93
C ILE A 433 0.99 -9.21 -25.07
N THR A 434 0.60 -8.30 -24.17
CA THR A 434 1.47 -7.67 -23.18
C THR A 434 0.75 -7.65 -21.83
N ALA A 435 1.45 -7.74 -20.71
CA ALA A 435 0.86 -7.59 -19.39
C ALA A 435 1.35 -6.29 -18.73
N TYR A 436 0.45 -5.59 -18.06
CA TYR A 436 0.72 -4.38 -17.30
C TYR A 436 0.50 -4.65 -15.81
N ALA A 437 1.54 -4.43 -15.00
CA ALA A 437 1.38 -4.45 -13.55
C ALA A 437 0.69 -3.18 -13.08
N LEU A 438 -0.36 -3.35 -12.27
CA LEU A 438 -1.15 -2.27 -11.67
C LEU A 438 -0.92 -2.24 -10.18
N TYR A 439 -0.50 -1.12 -9.63
CA TYR A 439 -0.45 -0.89 -8.18
C TYR A 439 -0.43 0.61 -7.86
N THR A 440 -0.76 0.93 -6.60
CA THR A 440 -0.74 2.31 -6.11
C THR A 440 0.67 2.89 -6.21
N ASP A 441 0.81 4.11 -6.73
CA ASP A 441 2.09 4.74 -7.09
C ASP A 441 2.88 5.24 -5.86
N ILE A 442 3.36 4.29 -5.06
CA ILE A 442 4.11 4.56 -3.81
C ILE A 442 5.48 3.87 -3.74
N ALA A 443 6.00 3.38 -4.87
CA ALA A 443 7.33 2.75 -4.89
C ALA A 443 8.44 3.76 -4.58
N LYS A 444 9.46 3.31 -3.84
CA LYS A 444 10.66 4.08 -3.51
C LYS A 444 11.88 3.58 -4.27
N ASP A 445 12.88 4.44 -4.37
CA ASP A 445 14.24 4.03 -4.78
C ASP A 445 14.99 3.43 -3.57
N SER A 446 14.55 2.25 -3.16
CA SER A 446 15.21 1.45 -2.11
C SER A 446 15.53 0.08 -2.67
N ASP A 447 16.66 -0.50 -2.29
CA ASP A 447 17.08 -1.83 -2.78
C ASP A 447 18.01 -2.53 -1.79
N PHE A 448 18.02 -3.85 -1.88
CA PHE A 448 18.91 -4.74 -1.14
C PHE A 448 19.50 -5.79 -2.07
N VAL A 449 20.80 -6.01 -1.94
CA VAL A 449 21.51 -7.12 -2.61
C VAL A 449 22.62 -7.67 -1.72
N CYS A 450 22.87 -8.97 -1.80
CA CYS A 450 23.94 -9.59 -1.03
C CYS A 450 24.70 -10.66 -1.83
N GLY A 451 25.74 -11.22 -1.24
CA GLY A 451 26.55 -12.28 -1.86
C GLY A 451 25.85 -13.64 -2.04
N SER A 452 24.57 -13.75 -1.67
CA SER A 452 23.71 -14.91 -1.92
C SER A 452 22.67 -14.59 -3.00
N ALA A 453 22.70 -15.30 -4.11
CA ALA A 453 21.73 -15.13 -5.18
C ALA A 453 20.31 -15.49 -4.71
N LEU A 454 20.17 -16.53 -3.86
CA LEU A 454 18.91 -16.95 -3.28
C LEU A 454 18.29 -15.82 -2.42
N VAL A 455 19.05 -15.25 -1.49
CA VAL A 455 18.55 -14.19 -0.60
C VAL A 455 18.26 -12.89 -1.37
N SER A 456 19.08 -12.56 -2.39
CA SER A 456 18.78 -11.43 -3.28
C SER A 456 17.53 -11.66 -4.12
N LYS A 457 17.24 -12.92 -4.52
CA LYS A 457 15.97 -13.27 -5.18
C LYS A 457 14.79 -13.20 -4.22
N LEU A 458 14.98 -13.62 -2.95
CA LEU A 458 13.95 -13.49 -1.91
C LEU A 458 13.53 -12.03 -1.71
N HIS A 459 14.49 -11.10 -1.62
CA HIS A 459 14.19 -9.67 -1.58
C HIS A 459 13.31 -9.23 -2.76
N LYS A 460 13.72 -9.57 -3.99
CA LYS A 460 12.93 -9.23 -5.20
C LYS A 460 11.53 -9.81 -5.16
N ASN A 461 11.39 -11.07 -4.72
CA ASN A 461 10.10 -11.70 -4.58
C ASN A 461 9.23 -11.00 -3.51
N ALA A 462 9.83 -10.59 -2.39
CA ALA A 462 9.12 -9.87 -1.33
C ALA A 462 8.62 -8.49 -1.82
N VAL A 463 9.47 -7.72 -2.49
CA VAL A 463 9.09 -6.42 -3.08
C VAL A 463 7.99 -6.59 -4.13
N GLN A 464 8.11 -7.60 -5.00
CA GLN A 464 7.09 -7.87 -6.03
C GLN A 464 5.75 -8.29 -5.41
N THR A 465 5.79 -9.08 -4.34
CA THR A 465 4.58 -9.46 -3.59
C THR A 465 3.91 -8.25 -2.96
N GLU A 466 4.70 -7.36 -2.35
CA GLU A 466 4.16 -6.13 -1.78
C GLU A 466 3.49 -5.25 -2.86
N LYS A 467 4.16 -5.01 -4.02
CA LYS A 467 3.60 -4.27 -5.16
C LYS A 467 2.25 -4.84 -5.59
N SER A 468 2.19 -6.16 -5.78
CA SER A 468 0.98 -6.88 -6.21
C SER A 468 -0.19 -6.80 -5.21
N ASN A 469 0.05 -6.29 -4.01
CA ASN A 469 -0.93 -6.24 -2.93
C ASN A 469 -1.14 -4.83 -2.37
N ILE A 470 -0.95 -3.80 -3.22
CA ILE A 470 -1.19 -2.39 -2.88
C ILE A 470 -2.11 -1.75 -3.93
N HIS A 471 -3.42 -1.78 -3.69
CA HIS A 471 -4.44 -1.25 -4.60
C HIS A 471 -5.37 -0.28 -3.83
N SER A 472 -4.85 0.91 -3.46
CA SER A 472 -5.44 1.88 -2.54
C SER A 472 -5.75 1.35 -1.13
N ILE A 473 -5.70 0.06 -0.94
CA ILE A 473 -5.66 -0.70 0.32
C ILE A 473 -4.52 -1.71 0.26
N LEU A 474 -4.13 -2.27 1.41
CA LEU A 474 -3.11 -3.30 1.47
C LEU A 474 -3.79 -4.67 1.54
N THR A 475 -3.93 -5.32 0.38
CA THR A 475 -4.62 -6.61 0.26
C THR A 475 -3.77 -7.79 0.72
N ASP A 476 -4.43 -8.89 1.06
CA ASP A 476 -3.82 -10.18 1.38
C ASP A 476 -3.34 -10.92 0.12
N CYS A 477 -4.08 -10.83 -0.96
CA CYS A 477 -3.82 -11.53 -2.21
C CYS A 477 -4.41 -10.77 -3.41
N PRO A 478 -3.90 -10.97 -4.66
CA PRO A 478 -4.43 -10.27 -5.83
C PRO A 478 -5.32 -11.13 -6.74
N GLN A 479 -5.41 -12.46 -6.54
CA GLN A 479 -5.91 -13.36 -7.59
C GLN A 479 -7.27 -13.98 -7.31
N ARG A 480 -7.63 -14.23 -6.04
CA ARG A 480 -8.84 -14.97 -5.67
C ARG A 480 -9.99 -14.03 -5.25
N ASP A 481 -11.13 -14.60 -4.92
CA ASP A 481 -12.32 -13.90 -4.45
C ASP A 481 -12.22 -13.35 -3.00
N GLU A 482 -11.06 -12.81 -2.64
CA GLU A 482 -10.73 -12.22 -1.34
C GLU A 482 -10.21 -10.78 -1.54
N ARG A 483 -8.92 -10.56 -1.72
CA ARG A 483 -8.30 -9.25 -2.03
C ARG A 483 -8.65 -8.17 -1.01
N MET A 484 -8.54 -8.50 0.28
CA MET A 484 -9.02 -7.66 1.38
C MET A 484 -7.88 -7.12 2.23
N GLY A 485 -8.15 -6.04 2.95
CA GLY A 485 -7.23 -5.45 3.94
C GLY A 485 -7.22 -6.23 5.25
N TRP A 486 -6.68 -7.46 5.24
CA TRP A 486 -6.54 -8.29 6.43
C TRP A 486 -5.53 -7.72 7.43
N MET A 487 -5.96 -7.51 8.68
CA MET A 487 -5.16 -6.82 9.67
C MET A 487 -4.22 -7.71 10.47
N ASN A 488 -4.48 -9.02 10.56
CA ASN A 488 -3.50 -9.94 11.12
C ASN A 488 -2.26 -10.04 10.23
N ASP A 489 -2.42 -10.16 8.92
CA ASP A 489 -1.32 -10.16 7.94
C ASP A 489 -0.57 -8.83 7.96
N ALA A 490 -1.31 -7.73 8.05
CA ALA A 490 -0.77 -6.39 8.08
C ALA A 490 0.08 -6.09 9.32
N THR A 491 -0.14 -6.75 10.45
CA THR A 491 0.54 -6.44 11.72
C THR A 491 2.06 -6.54 11.62
N VAL A 492 2.59 -7.57 10.98
CA VAL A 492 4.04 -7.71 10.77
C VAL A 492 4.49 -7.08 9.45
N ARG A 493 3.67 -7.18 8.40
CA ARG A 493 3.90 -6.58 7.09
C ARG A 493 4.19 -5.08 7.21
N PHE A 494 3.39 -4.34 7.97
CA PHE A 494 3.54 -2.89 8.13
C PHE A 494 4.88 -2.45 8.74
N THR A 495 5.63 -3.35 9.35
CA THR A 495 6.99 -3.04 9.82
C THR A 495 8.05 -3.18 8.71
N ALA A 496 7.74 -3.89 7.61
CA ALA A 496 8.62 -4.09 6.45
C ALA A 496 8.34 -3.09 5.32
N THR A 497 7.06 -2.82 5.04
CA THR A 497 6.58 -1.95 3.95
C THR A 497 7.34 -0.59 3.88
N PRO A 498 7.64 0.11 5.01
CA PRO A 498 8.28 1.42 4.97
C PRO A 498 9.70 1.43 4.40
N TYR A 499 10.36 0.30 4.31
CA TYR A 499 11.71 0.23 3.72
C TYR A 499 11.66 0.39 2.19
N ASN A 500 10.62 -0.14 1.53
CA ASN A 500 10.51 -0.18 0.07
C ASN A 500 9.46 0.78 -0.51
N PHE A 501 8.52 1.27 0.33
CA PHE A 501 7.36 2.03 -0.14
C PHE A 501 7.12 3.31 0.67
N ASP A 502 6.60 4.34 0.00
CA ASP A 502 6.15 5.57 0.66
C ASP A 502 4.82 5.32 1.38
N ILE A 503 4.90 5.27 2.70
CA ILE A 503 3.73 5.01 3.55
C ILE A 503 3.02 6.29 4.01
N GLY A 504 3.55 7.46 3.65
CA GLY A 504 3.11 8.74 4.21
C GLY A 504 1.63 9.07 3.97
N ARG A 505 1.01 8.46 2.97
CA ARG A 505 -0.41 8.64 2.63
C ARG A 505 -1.23 7.36 2.77
N ILE A 506 -0.68 6.22 2.35
CA ILE A 506 -1.41 4.95 2.39
C ILE A 506 -1.69 4.49 3.84
N PHE A 507 -0.74 4.63 4.78
CA PHE A 507 -0.97 4.23 6.17
C PHE A 507 -1.98 5.13 6.90
N PRO A 508 -1.95 6.48 6.77
CA PRO A 508 -3.03 7.34 7.26
C PRO A 508 -4.41 6.98 6.71
N LYS A 509 -4.49 6.60 5.42
CA LYS A 509 -5.74 6.12 4.81
C LYS A 509 -6.18 4.80 5.45
N VAL A 510 -5.31 3.82 5.59
CA VAL A 510 -5.61 2.53 6.24
C VAL A 510 -6.06 2.72 7.69
N ILE A 511 -5.42 3.62 8.45
CA ILE A 511 -5.85 3.99 9.81
C ILE A 511 -7.28 4.56 9.78
N GLY A 512 -7.59 5.40 8.79
CA GLY A 512 -8.93 5.94 8.58
C GLY A 512 -9.96 4.86 8.24
N ASP A 513 -9.60 3.90 7.38
CA ASP A 513 -10.46 2.77 7.01
C ASP A 513 -10.76 1.87 8.22
N ILE A 514 -9.74 1.55 9.04
CA ILE A 514 -9.93 0.76 10.28
C ILE A 514 -10.85 1.51 11.26
N HIS A 515 -10.62 2.82 11.43
CA HIS A 515 -11.49 3.63 12.29
C HIS A 515 -12.94 3.69 11.78
N ALA A 516 -13.17 3.70 10.46
CA ALA A 516 -14.50 3.66 9.88
C ALA A 516 -15.27 2.37 10.25
N GLU A 517 -14.56 1.27 10.51
CA GLU A 517 -15.13 0.01 11.00
C GLU A 517 -15.25 -0.05 12.54
N GLN A 518 -14.67 0.91 13.27
CA GLN A 518 -14.66 0.91 14.73
C GLN A 518 -16.04 1.22 15.29
N ARG A 519 -16.54 0.35 16.18
CA ARG A 519 -17.86 0.49 16.80
C ARG A 519 -17.78 1.15 18.19
N ALA A 520 -18.94 1.39 18.78
CA ALA A 520 -19.06 2.10 20.07
C ALA A 520 -18.31 1.42 21.24
N ASP A 521 -18.08 0.10 21.17
CA ASP A 521 -17.29 -0.65 22.15
C ASP A 521 -15.77 -0.58 21.89
N GLY A 522 -15.35 0.18 20.91
CA GLY A 522 -13.94 0.37 20.53
C GLY A 522 -13.38 -0.72 19.64
N ALA A 523 -14.08 -1.84 19.44
CA ALA A 523 -13.64 -2.90 18.53
C ALA A 523 -13.92 -2.55 17.07
N PHE A 524 -13.17 -3.20 16.18
CA PHE A 524 -13.34 -3.16 14.74
C PHE A 524 -13.35 -4.59 14.17
N THR A 525 -13.40 -4.72 12.85
CA THR A 525 -13.45 -6.00 12.12
C THR A 525 -12.05 -6.45 11.71
N CYS A 526 -11.88 -7.74 11.37
CA CYS A 526 -10.57 -8.27 10.96
C CYS A 526 -10.03 -7.70 9.65
N CYS A 527 -10.90 -7.15 8.80
CA CYS A 527 -10.56 -6.48 7.55
C CYS A 527 -11.04 -5.03 7.56
N ALA A 528 -10.36 -4.16 6.85
CA ALA A 528 -10.80 -2.80 6.57
C ALA A 528 -10.48 -2.38 5.12
N PRO A 529 -11.47 -1.90 4.34
CA PRO A 529 -12.92 -1.89 4.63
C PRO A 529 -13.49 -3.29 4.84
N PHE A 530 -14.56 -3.39 5.64
CA PHE A 530 -15.10 -4.69 6.05
C PHE A 530 -15.95 -5.35 4.98
N LEU A 531 -15.43 -6.43 4.42
CA LEU A 531 -16.15 -7.34 3.54
C LEU A 531 -16.33 -8.71 4.16
N PHE A 532 -15.42 -9.13 5.06
CA PHE A 532 -15.32 -10.49 5.54
C PHE A 532 -14.55 -10.58 6.86
N GLY A 533 -14.73 -11.66 7.62
CA GLY A 533 -13.97 -11.95 8.83
C GLY A 533 -14.78 -11.77 10.13
N GLN A 534 -14.06 -11.76 11.24
CA GLN A 534 -14.65 -11.73 12.58
C GLN A 534 -14.88 -10.31 13.10
N TYR A 535 -15.84 -10.18 14.00
CA TYR A 535 -16.03 -9.05 14.89
C TYR A 535 -16.30 -9.56 16.32
N PRO A 536 -15.62 -9.05 17.34
CA PRO A 536 -14.47 -8.15 17.29
C PRO A 536 -13.29 -8.78 16.52
N ALA A 537 -12.39 -7.95 16.01
CA ALA A 537 -11.16 -8.44 15.39
C ALA A 537 -10.35 -9.29 16.38
N ASP A 538 -9.57 -10.25 15.86
CA ASP A 538 -8.57 -10.94 16.68
C ASP A 538 -7.56 -9.92 17.25
N PRO A 539 -7.16 -10.05 18.51
CA PRO A 539 -6.18 -9.13 19.11
C PRO A 539 -4.84 -9.01 18.37
N VAL A 540 -4.46 -10.03 17.59
CA VAL A 540 -3.25 -9.97 16.73
C VAL A 540 -3.41 -8.97 15.58
N CYS A 541 -4.64 -8.50 15.28
CA CYS A 541 -4.92 -7.43 14.32
C CYS A 541 -4.54 -6.02 14.85
N SER A 542 -3.38 -5.91 15.52
CA SER A 542 -2.85 -4.65 16.07
C SER A 542 -2.13 -3.79 15.03
N SER A 543 -2.26 -4.12 13.75
CA SER A 543 -1.77 -3.32 12.62
C SER A 543 -2.22 -1.85 12.66
N PHE A 544 -3.34 -1.57 13.30
CA PHE A 544 -3.85 -0.22 13.57
C PHE A 544 -2.81 0.67 14.27
N LEU A 545 -2.25 0.18 15.39
CA LEU A 545 -1.22 0.90 16.14
C LEU A 545 0.14 0.83 15.44
N VAL A 546 0.47 -0.31 14.82
CA VAL A 546 1.71 -0.48 14.06
C VAL A 546 1.78 0.56 12.93
N ALA A 547 0.70 0.74 12.15
CA ALA A 547 0.64 1.74 11.09
C ALA A 547 0.91 3.16 11.63
N GLY A 548 0.31 3.51 12.79
CA GLY A 548 0.54 4.79 13.45
C GLY A 548 2.01 5.00 13.83
N GLU A 549 2.62 4.04 14.52
CA GLU A 549 4.04 4.11 14.92
C GLU A 549 4.96 4.21 13.70
N GLN A 550 4.74 3.39 12.67
CA GLN A 550 5.58 3.40 11.47
C GLN A 550 5.43 4.73 10.69
N THR A 551 4.21 5.26 10.56
CA THR A 551 4.00 6.55 9.90
C THR A 551 4.74 7.68 10.63
N HIS A 552 4.71 7.71 11.95
CA HIS A 552 5.46 8.72 12.69
C HIS A 552 6.99 8.49 12.60
N LEU A 553 7.43 7.24 12.72
CA LEU A 553 8.85 6.89 12.65
C LEU A 553 9.49 7.24 11.29
N PHE A 554 8.81 6.93 10.18
CA PHE A 554 9.36 7.14 8.83
C PHE A 554 9.00 8.50 8.23
N CYS A 555 7.83 9.07 8.56
CA CYS A 555 7.27 10.25 7.89
C CYS A 555 7.09 11.48 8.80
N ASP A 556 7.44 11.41 10.11
CA ASP A 556 7.32 12.51 11.09
C ASP A 556 5.88 13.09 11.20
N ASN A 557 4.86 12.23 11.12
CA ASN A 557 3.47 12.67 11.16
C ASN A 557 2.88 12.57 12.59
N ILE A 558 3.24 13.54 13.44
CA ILE A 558 2.72 13.59 14.82
C ILE A 558 1.24 13.98 14.85
N GLU A 559 0.76 14.73 13.86
CA GLU A 559 -0.63 15.15 13.75
C GLU A 559 -1.56 13.96 13.55
N LEU A 560 -1.11 12.92 12.82
CA LEU A 560 -1.83 11.66 12.70
C LEU A 560 -1.95 10.96 14.06
N ILE A 561 -0.84 10.91 14.82
CA ILE A 561 -0.85 10.31 16.16
C ILE A 561 -1.81 11.07 17.08
N GLU A 562 -1.78 12.40 17.08
CA GLU A 562 -2.69 13.23 17.87
C GLU A 562 -4.16 12.93 17.53
N LYS A 563 -4.49 12.87 16.24
CA LYS A 563 -5.84 12.58 15.75
C LYS A 563 -6.30 11.17 16.09
N ALA A 564 -5.43 10.17 15.89
CA ALA A 564 -5.80 8.75 15.99
C ALA A 564 -5.63 8.18 17.41
N PHE A 565 -4.95 8.86 18.31
CA PHE A 565 -4.69 8.36 19.67
C PHE A 565 -5.97 7.90 20.41
N PRO A 566 -7.09 8.65 20.40
CA PRO A 566 -8.34 8.19 21.01
C PRO A 566 -8.89 6.89 20.38
N TRP A 567 -8.65 6.67 19.09
CA TRP A 567 -9.08 5.48 18.37
C TRP A 567 -8.26 4.24 18.78
N PHE A 568 -6.93 4.43 18.90
CA PHE A 568 -6.03 3.39 19.42
C PHE A 568 -6.34 3.01 20.87
N GLU A 569 -6.62 4.02 21.71
CA GLU A 569 -7.08 3.79 23.10
C GLU A 569 -8.39 2.99 23.16
N ALA A 570 -9.34 3.30 22.28
CA ALA A 570 -10.64 2.63 22.25
C ALA A 570 -10.45 1.14 21.91
N TRP A 571 -9.55 0.79 20.99
CA TRP A 571 -9.23 -0.60 20.68
C TRP A 571 -8.64 -1.34 21.89
N GLU A 572 -7.64 -0.78 22.54
CA GLU A 572 -7.04 -1.44 23.71
C GLU A 572 -8.02 -1.57 24.87
N ARG A 573 -8.85 -0.57 25.13
CA ARG A 573 -9.94 -0.68 26.13
C ARG A 573 -10.92 -1.80 25.77
N SER A 574 -11.20 -2.00 24.50
CA SER A 574 -12.05 -3.10 24.02
C SER A 574 -11.42 -4.46 24.33
N LEU A 575 -10.10 -4.63 24.18
CA LEU A 575 -9.38 -5.86 24.55
C LEU A 575 -9.40 -6.08 26.05
N LEU A 576 -9.11 -5.05 26.84
CA LEU A 576 -9.13 -5.13 28.30
C LEU A 576 -10.51 -5.49 28.84
N SER A 577 -11.59 -5.00 28.22
CA SER A 577 -12.96 -5.35 28.59
C SER A 577 -13.33 -6.83 28.31
N ARG A 578 -12.51 -7.50 27.48
CA ARG A 578 -12.63 -8.91 27.10
C ARG A 578 -11.47 -9.75 27.66
N SER A 579 -10.92 -9.31 28.78
CA SER A 579 -9.81 -9.98 29.46
C SER A 579 -10.23 -10.41 30.86
N ASP A 580 -9.74 -11.59 31.29
CA ASP A 580 -9.88 -12.09 32.65
C ASP A 580 -8.50 -11.94 33.32
N ASP A 581 -8.41 -11.15 34.41
CA ASP A 581 -7.15 -10.84 35.09
C ASP A 581 -6.00 -10.43 34.14
N TYR A 582 -6.31 -9.52 33.17
CA TYR A 582 -5.40 -9.04 32.14
C TYR A 582 -4.97 -10.08 31.11
N ILE A 583 -5.58 -11.25 31.05
CA ILE A 583 -5.39 -12.26 30.01
C ILE A 583 -6.58 -12.16 29.02
N VAL A 584 -6.32 -11.84 27.78
CA VAL A 584 -7.35 -11.79 26.74
C VAL A 584 -8.00 -13.16 26.59
N ASN A 585 -9.33 -13.21 26.60
CA ASN A 585 -10.08 -14.46 26.72
C ASN A 585 -10.49 -15.08 25.36
N TYR A 586 -10.11 -14.47 24.23
CA TYR A 586 -10.43 -14.98 22.90
C TYR A 586 -9.25 -14.86 21.94
N THR A 587 -9.31 -15.64 20.87
CA THR A 587 -8.38 -15.65 19.72
C THR A 587 -9.04 -16.35 18.55
N TYR A 588 -8.70 -15.97 17.34
CA TYR A 588 -9.14 -16.64 16.11
C TYR A 588 -7.95 -17.15 15.27
N TYR A 589 -6.85 -16.42 15.24
CA TYR A 589 -5.71 -16.67 14.36
C TYR A 589 -4.43 -17.00 15.13
N GLY A 590 -4.04 -16.19 16.14
CA GLY A 590 -2.76 -16.34 16.83
C GLY A 590 -1.58 -16.19 15.86
N ASP A 591 -0.60 -17.11 15.93
CA ASP A 591 0.50 -17.21 14.96
C ASP A 591 0.06 -18.06 13.76
N TRP A 592 -0.59 -17.44 12.80
CA TRP A 592 -1.36 -18.04 11.71
C TRP A 592 -0.49 -18.65 10.62
N ALA A 593 -1.01 -19.70 9.99
CA ALA A 593 -0.56 -20.26 8.71
C ALA A 593 0.90 -20.75 8.69
N GLY A 594 1.42 -21.24 9.82
CA GLY A 594 2.71 -21.94 9.86
C GLY A 594 2.77 -23.16 8.92
N PRO A 595 3.93 -23.82 8.79
CA PRO A 595 4.04 -25.07 8.03
C PRO A 595 2.99 -26.08 8.47
N ALA A 596 2.44 -26.87 7.54
CA ALA A 596 1.30 -27.75 7.79
C ALA A 596 1.47 -28.67 9.00
N TYR A 597 2.67 -29.19 9.26
CA TYR A 597 2.95 -30.03 10.43
C TYR A 597 2.92 -29.27 11.78
N ALA A 598 2.94 -27.94 11.76
CA ALA A 598 2.85 -27.07 12.95
C ALA A 598 1.44 -26.50 13.15
N CYS A 599 0.50 -26.75 12.21
CA CYS A 599 -0.90 -26.36 12.31
C CYS A 599 -1.76 -27.46 12.97
N ARG A 600 -2.95 -27.08 13.44
CA ARG A 600 -3.90 -28.01 14.08
C ARG A 600 -4.40 -29.06 13.12
N SER A 601 -4.69 -28.68 11.89
CA SER A 601 -4.99 -29.58 10.79
C SER A 601 -4.62 -28.96 9.44
N PHE A 602 -4.87 -29.65 8.36
CA PHE A 602 -4.63 -29.13 7.01
C PHE A 602 -5.58 -27.97 6.68
N GLU A 603 -6.82 -28.05 7.16
CA GLU A 603 -7.87 -27.02 6.97
C GLU A 603 -7.81 -25.91 8.03
N ASP A 604 -7.33 -26.22 9.24
CA ASP A 604 -7.20 -25.26 10.34
C ASP A 604 -5.75 -24.78 10.48
N ALA A 605 -5.45 -23.65 9.87
CA ALA A 605 -4.12 -23.04 9.87
C ALA A 605 -3.68 -22.42 11.20
N ASN A 606 -4.50 -22.54 12.27
CA ASN A 606 -4.09 -22.16 13.62
C ASN A 606 -2.91 -23.02 14.11
N SER A 607 -1.98 -22.40 14.82
CA SER A 607 -0.83 -23.11 15.37
C SER A 607 -1.28 -24.21 16.35
N ALA A 608 -0.74 -25.44 16.16
CA ALA A 608 -0.88 -26.53 17.08
C ALA A 608 0.10 -26.47 18.27
N VAL A 609 1.15 -25.65 18.14
CA VAL A 609 2.27 -25.62 19.07
C VAL A 609 2.35 -24.33 19.91
N THR A 610 1.57 -23.30 19.54
CA THR A 610 1.55 -22.00 20.24
C THR A 610 0.13 -21.61 20.60
N ASP A 611 -0.11 -21.29 21.88
CA ASP A 611 -1.42 -20.86 22.36
C ASP A 611 -1.81 -19.50 21.74
N GLY A 612 -2.93 -19.45 21.03
CA GLY A 612 -3.43 -18.21 20.42
C GLY A 612 -3.81 -17.13 21.45
N ARG A 613 -4.28 -17.51 22.65
CA ARG A 613 -4.58 -16.54 23.73
C ARG A 613 -3.31 -15.90 24.30
N PHE A 614 -2.20 -16.62 24.27
CA PHE A 614 -0.90 -16.07 24.59
C PHE A 614 -0.51 -14.97 23.58
N MET A 615 -0.69 -15.22 22.27
CA MET A 615 -0.46 -14.22 21.22
C MET A 615 -1.38 -13.01 21.40
N SER A 616 -2.68 -13.24 21.59
CA SER A 616 -3.69 -12.19 21.81
C SER A 616 -3.34 -11.28 22.99
N THR A 617 -2.91 -11.88 24.13
CA THR A 617 -2.50 -11.12 25.32
C THR A 617 -1.20 -10.36 25.11
N GLY A 618 -0.25 -10.96 24.36
CA GLY A 618 0.98 -10.30 23.97
C GLY A 618 0.74 -9.05 23.11
N PHE A 619 -0.25 -9.06 22.23
CA PHE A 619 -0.60 -7.86 21.45
C PHE A 619 -1.33 -6.81 22.28
N SER A 620 -2.15 -7.15 23.28
CA SER A 620 -2.65 -6.18 24.26
C SER A 620 -1.50 -5.53 25.05
N TYR A 621 -0.48 -6.31 25.45
CA TYR A 621 0.75 -5.75 26.01
C TYR A 621 1.46 -4.80 25.05
N TYR A 622 1.66 -5.20 23.79
CA TYR A 622 2.27 -4.37 22.76
C TYR A 622 1.51 -3.06 22.58
N ASN A 623 0.18 -3.10 22.50
CA ASN A 623 -0.67 -1.92 22.36
C ASN A 623 -0.46 -0.93 23.50
N CYS A 624 -0.38 -1.41 24.75
CA CYS A 624 -0.10 -0.56 25.92
C CYS A 624 1.28 0.12 25.79
N ILE A 625 2.33 -0.61 25.37
CA ILE A 625 3.67 -0.05 25.16
C ILE A 625 3.66 0.98 24.02
N ALA A 626 2.97 0.69 22.91
CA ALA A 626 2.82 1.61 21.78
C ALA A 626 2.09 2.90 22.22
N LEU A 627 0.98 2.77 22.95
CA LEU A 627 0.22 3.91 23.48
C LEU A 627 1.06 4.75 24.46
N ALA A 628 1.86 4.12 25.32
CA ALA A 628 2.78 4.84 26.22
C ALA A 628 3.81 5.64 25.43
N ARG A 629 4.42 5.05 24.38
CA ARG A 629 5.36 5.75 23.48
C ARG A 629 4.70 6.92 22.76
N MET A 630 3.52 6.71 22.18
CA MET A 630 2.74 7.76 21.51
C MET A 630 2.37 8.90 22.48
N ALA A 631 1.90 8.57 23.70
CA ALA A 631 1.58 9.55 24.73
C ALA A 631 2.79 10.41 25.10
N LYS A 632 3.97 9.79 25.24
CA LYS A 632 5.25 10.50 25.46
C LYS A 632 5.56 11.47 24.33
N GLN A 633 5.37 11.04 23.08
CA GLN A 633 5.61 11.89 21.89
C GLN A 633 4.64 13.08 21.85
N LEU A 634 3.40 12.89 22.29
CA LEU A 634 2.38 13.94 22.44
C LEU A 634 2.59 14.83 23.69
N GLY A 635 3.58 14.52 24.55
CA GLY A 635 3.81 15.22 25.80
C GLY A 635 2.77 14.96 26.89
N ASN A 636 1.99 13.88 26.77
CA ASN A 636 0.94 13.50 27.72
C ASN A 636 1.47 12.52 28.76
N ALA A 637 2.07 13.05 29.83
CA ALA A 637 2.69 12.26 30.89
C ALA A 637 1.70 11.39 31.66
N ASP A 638 0.46 11.83 31.85
CA ASP A 638 -0.58 11.07 32.56
C ASP A 638 -0.95 9.81 31.78
N LYS A 639 -1.17 9.95 30.49
CA LYS A 639 -1.47 8.81 29.60
C LYS A 639 -0.26 7.88 29.45
N GLN A 640 0.95 8.41 29.39
CA GLN A 640 2.16 7.57 29.40
C GLN A 640 2.19 6.70 30.65
N ALA A 641 2.05 7.28 31.83
CA ALA A 641 2.08 6.52 33.10
C ALA A 641 0.92 5.51 33.23
N GLU A 642 -0.28 5.87 32.73
CA GLU A 642 -1.45 4.96 32.68
C GLU A 642 -1.11 3.69 31.89
N TYR A 643 -0.58 3.82 30.67
CA TYR A 643 -0.32 2.68 29.79
C TYR A 643 0.94 1.90 30.20
N GLU A 644 1.98 2.54 30.74
CA GLU A 644 3.11 1.83 31.33
C GLU A 644 2.65 0.93 32.50
N LYS A 645 1.77 1.43 33.36
CA LYS A 645 1.22 0.64 34.47
C LYS A 645 0.32 -0.51 33.97
N LEU A 646 -0.47 -0.31 32.91
CA LEU A 646 -1.27 -1.37 32.32
C LEU A 646 -0.38 -2.45 31.68
N ALA A 647 0.65 -2.04 30.95
CA ALA A 647 1.64 -2.96 30.40
C ALA A 647 2.29 -3.83 31.50
N ASP A 648 2.70 -3.24 32.62
CA ASP A 648 3.27 -3.99 33.76
C ASP A 648 2.31 -5.02 34.33
N LYS A 649 1.01 -4.71 34.42
CA LYS A 649 -0.01 -5.65 34.89
C LYS A 649 -0.19 -6.82 33.91
N ILE A 650 -0.30 -6.54 32.60
CA ILE A 650 -0.40 -7.57 31.56
C ILE A 650 0.85 -8.44 31.58
N ARG A 651 2.05 -7.84 31.62
CA ARG A 651 3.32 -8.56 31.73
C ARG A 651 3.34 -9.49 32.94
N THR A 652 2.92 -9.01 34.11
CA THR A 652 2.86 -9.80 35.33
C THR A 652 1.89 -10.99 35.18
N ALA A 653 0.71 -10.77 34.62
CA ALA A 653 -0.26 -11.82 34.34
C ALA A 653 0.29 -12.88 33.37
N MET A 654 0.96 -12.45 32.29
CA MET A 654 1.59 -13.35 31.32
C MET A 654 2.70 -14.20 31.96
N LEU A 655 3.57 -13.58 32.74
CA LEU A 655 4.63 -14.29 33.46
C LEU A 655 4.06 -15.28 34.47
N THR A 656 3.03 -14.90 35.23
CA THR A 656 2.38 -15.78 36.22
C THR A 656 1.76 -17.00 35.55
N ARG A 657 1.18 -16.84 34.40
CA ARG A 657 0.43 -17.90 33.70
C ARG A 657 1.30 -18.80 32.85
N TRP A 658 2.32 -18.28 32.18
CA TRP A 658 3.01 -18.98 31.08
C TRP A 658 4.51 -19.11 31.27
N TRP A 659 5.15 -18.39 32.19
CA TRP A 659 6.60 -18.43 32.37
C TRP A 659 7.03 -19.57 33.28
N ASN A 660 7.96 -20.40 32.80
CA ASN A 660 8.67 -21.39 33.57
C ASN A 660 10.15 -20.98 33.76
N ALA A 661 10.51 -20.49 34.93
CA ALA A 661 11.87 -20.00 35.23
C ALA A 661 12.93 -21.11 35.27
N GLU A 662 12.55 -22.36 35.62
CA GLU A 662 13.50 -23.48 35.65
C GLU A 662 13.98 -23.84 34.24
N THR A 663 13.07 -23.91 33.30
CA THR A 663 13.35 -24.29 31.89
C THR A 663 13.58 -23.10 30.98
N ALA A 664 13.38 -21.87 31.44
CA ALA A 664 13.38 -20.63 30.65
C ALA A 664 12.41 -20.69 29.48
N GLN A 665 11.25 -21.33 29.68
CA GLN A 665 10.22 -21.50 28.65
C GLN A 665 9.01 -20.60 28.91
N MET A 666 8.57 -19.91 27.84
CA MET A 666 7.30 -19.20 27.81
C MET A 666 6.27 -20.02 27.05
N ALA A 667 5.06 -20.18 27.61
CA ALA A 667 3.91 -20.85 26.98
C ALA A 667 4.29 -22.20 26.29
N GLY A 668 5.00 -23.05 27.02
CA GLY A 668 5.44 -24.36 26.55
C GLY A 668 6.74 -24.39 25.74
N GLY A 669 7.37 -23.23 25.47
CA GLY A 669 8.70 -23.13 24.86
C GLY A 669 8.73 -23.34 23.34
N SER A 670 7.60 -23.15 22.63
CA SER A 670 7.60 -23.19 21.15
C SER A 670 8.48 -22.07 20.57
N GLN A 671 8.98 -22.26 19.35
CA GLN A 671 9.77 -21.24 18.65
C GLN A 671 9.04 -19.88 18.64
N ALA A 672 7.75 -19.87 18.32
CA ALA A 672 6.93 -18.65 18.29
C ALA A 672 6.78 -18.02 19.68
N SER A 673 6.50 -18.80 20.72
CA SER A 673 6.30 -18.25 22.07
C SER A 673 7.59 -17.64 22.64
N GLN A 674 8.74 -18.25 22.38
CA GLN A 674 10.05 -17.74 22.79
C GLN A 674 10.40 -16.47 21.98
N ALA A 675 10.28 -16.51 20.65
CA ALA A 675 10.55 -15.38 19.78
C ALA A 675 9.71 -14.16 20.14
N PHE A 676 8.40 -14.34 20.28
CA PHE A 676 7.45 -13.26 20.55
C PHE A 676 7.69 -12.64 21.94
N SER A 677 7.95 -13.46 22.95
CA SER A 677 8.22 -12.98 24.30
C SER A 677 9.52 -12.19 24.40
N LEU A 678 10.57 -12.64 23.72
CA LEU A 678 11.87 -11.95 23.63
C LEU A 678 11.72 -10.63 22.86
N TRP A 679 10.94 -10.63 21.78
CA TRP A 679 10.66 -9.43 20.97
C TRP A 679 9.88 -8.39 21.77
N LEU A 680 8.86 -8.79 22.51
CA LEU A 680 8.07 -7.92 23.40
C LEU A 680 8.85 -7.44 24.64
N GLY A 681 9.95 -8.10 25.00
CA GLY A 681 10.70 -7.79 26.23
C GLY A 681 9.97 -8.22 27.50
N ILE A 682 9.12 -9.24 27.43
CA ILE A 682 8.36 -9.77 28.59
C ILE A 682 9.25 -10.59 29.52
N ILE A 683 10.16 -11.39 28.97
CA ILE A 683 11.04 -12.27 29.72
C ILE A 683 11.96 -11.45 30.64
N PRO A 684 12.20 -11.88 31.91
CA PRO A 684 13.18 -11.23 32.77
C PRO A 684 14.57 -11.16 32.11
N GLU A 685 15.24 -10.02 32.22
CA GLU A 685 16.49 -9.72 31.49
C GLU A 685 17.57 -10.81 31.75
N ALA A 686 17.67 -11.29 32.99
CA ALA A 686 18.63 -12.34 33.38
C ALA A 686 18.40 -13.68 32.64
N ASP A 687 17.19 -13.93 32.14
CA ASP A 687 16.80 -15.18 31.50
C ASP A 687 16.67 -15.08 29.97
N CYS A 688 16.80 -13.88 29.40
CA CYS A 688 16.62 -13.67 27.96
C CYS A 688 17.55 -14.54 27.10
N GLN A 689 18.83 -14.68 27.48
CA GLN A 689 19.78 -15.55 26.76
C GLN A 689 19.34 -17.02 26.86
N ARG A 690 18.96 -17.50 28.02
CA ARG A 690 18.49 -18.88 28.24
C ARG A 690 17.22 -19.17 27.41
N ALA A 691 16.31 -18.20 27.32
CA ALA A 691 15.11 -18.32 26.50
C ALA A 691 15.44 -18.36 24.99
N ALA A 692 16.43 -17.59 24.55
CA ALA A 692 16.94 -17.67 23.17
C ALA A 692 17.65 -19.01 22.91
N ASP A 693 18.37 -19.57 23.90
CA ASP A 693 19.01 -20.90 23.82
C ASP A 693 17.94 -22.00 23.63
N VAL A 694 16.80 -21.92 24.33
CA VAL A 694 15.67 -22.84 24.14
C VAL A 694 15.19 -22.79 22.70
N MET A 695 14.96 -21.60 22.18
CA MET A 695 14.47 -21.39 20.80
C MET A 695 15.43 -21.96 19.76
N VAL A 696 16.72 -21.65 19.85
CA VAL A 696 17.71 -22.10 18.86
C VAL A 696 17.96 -23.60 18.96
N ASN A 697 17.90 -24.19 20.16
CA ASN A 697 18.08 -25.63 20.33
C ASN A 697 16.94 -26.42 19.70
N ASP A 698 15.67 -26.02 19.92
CA ASP A 698 14.52 -26.63 19.22
C ASP A 698 14.67 -26.53 17.69
N LEU A 699 15.12 -25.39 17.19
CA LEU A 699 15.36 -25.19 15.77
C LEU A 699 16.44 -26.13 15.22
N ARG A 700 17.58 -26.29 15.92
CA ARG A 700 18.67 -27.19 15.54
C ARG A 700 18.27 -28.67 15.62
N GLU A 701 17.53 -29.06 16.66
CA GLU A 701 16.97 -30.42 16.80
C GLU A 701 16.02 -30.78 15.67
N ARG A 702 15.31 -29.81 15.09
CA ARG A 702 14.45 -29.96 13.92
C ARG A 702 15.16 -29.79 12.58
N ASN A 703 16.50 -29.77 12.55
CA ASN A 703 17.28 -29.50 11.34
C ASN A 703 16.83 -28.21 10.64
N TYR A 704 16.68 -27.12 11.41
CA TYR A 704 16.23 -25.80 10.95
C TYR A 704 14.82 -25.75 10.35
N LYS A 705 13.97 -26.76 10.59
CA LYS A 705 12.56 -26.72 10.25
C LYS A 705 11.81 -25.90 11.27
N PHE A 706 11.38 -24.72 10.90
CA PHE A 706 10.67 -23.83 11.80
C PHE A 706 9.18 -24.18 11.94
N THR A 707 8.60 -23.77 13.07
CA THR A 707 7.20 -24.03 13.43
C THR A 707 6.40 -22.74 13.58
N THR A 708 7.02 -21.60 13.26
CA THR A 708 6.41 -20.27 13.36
C THR A 708 5.44 -20.00 12.21
N GLY A 709 4.42 -19.22 12.50
CA GLY A 709 3.49 -18.67 11.50
C GLY A 709 3.93 -17.29 10.97
N ASN A 710 2.97 -16.59 10.37
CA ASN A 710 3.21 -15.32 9.66
C ASN A 710 3.79 -14.20 10.56
N LEU A 711 3.38 -14.14 11.83
CA LEU A 711 3.86 -13.12 12.77
C LEU A 711 5.24 -13.46 13.32
N CYS A 712 5.39 -14.68 13.82
CA CYS A 712 6.57 -15.04 14.62
C CYS A 712 7.78 -15.43 13.77
N THR A 713 7.65 -15.70 12.48
CA THR A 713 8.81 -15.99 11.61
C THR A 713 9.78 -14.80 11.58
N LEU A 714 9.29 -13.57 11.38
CA LEU A 714 10.15 -12.39 11.43
C LEU A 714 10.73 -12.16 12.83
N TYR A 715 9.90 -12.27 13.89
CA TYR A 715 10.36 -12.06 15.25
C TYR A 715 11.44 -13.10 15.66
N MET A 716 11.30 -14.34 15.23
CA MET A 716 12.31 -15.38 15.44
C MET A 716 13.65 -15.01 14.80
N LEU A 717 13.65 -14.60 13.53
CA LEU A 717 14.87 -14.20 12.82
C LEU A 717 15.55 -12.99 13.50
N GLU A 718 14.78 -11.99 13.93
CA GLU A 718 15.30 -10.82 14.65
C GLU A 718 15.91 -11.23 16.01
N MET A 719 15.25 -12.10 16.77
CA MET A 719 15.72 -12.50 18.08
C MET A 719 16.91 -13.47 18.00
N LEU A 720 16.96 -14.36 17.01
CA LEU A 720 18.17 -15.16 16.75
C LEU A 720 19.39 -14.26 16.52
N ALA A 721 19.27 -13.25 15.68
CA ALA A 721 20.36 -12.32 15.42
C ALA A 721 20.74 -11.51 16.67
N LYS A 722 19.76 -11.00 17.41
CA LYS A 722 19.96 -10.19 18.63
C LYS A 722 20.72 -10.94 19.72
N TYR A 723 20.48 -12.24 19.87
CA TYR A 723 21.10 -13.07 20.90
C TYR A 723 22.31 -13.88 20.40
N GLY A 724 22.89 -13.49 19.27
CA GLY A 724 24.16 -14.05 18.78
C GLY A 724 24.04 -15.26 17.86
N TYR A 725 22.84 -15.62 17.43
CA TYR A 725 22.54 -16.77 16.58
C TYR A 725 22.24 -16.39 15.12
N VAL A 726 22.92 -15.36 14.61
CA VAL A 726 22.72 -14.90 13.22
C VAL A 726 23.06 -15.96 12.18
N ASP A 727 24.00 -16.85 12.48
CA ASP A 727 24.32 -17.99 11.59
C ASP A 727 23.16 -18.98 11.51
N ASP A 728 22.44 -19.21 12.61
CA ASP A 728 21.25 -20.07 12.63
C ASP A 728 20.09 -19.43 11.85
N ALA A 729 19.89 -18.12 12.00
CA ALA A 729 18.93 -17.38 11.17
C ALA A 729 19.29 -17.47 9.67
N TRP A 730 20.57 -17.41 9.34
CA TRP A 730 21.06 -17.55 7.97
C TRP A 730 20.79 -18.94 7.38
N GLU A 731 20.94 -20.01 8.17
CA GLU A 731 20.61 -21.39 7.73
C GLU A 731 19.12 -21.50 7.36
N ILE A 732 18.21 -20.88 8.14
CA ILE A 732 16.76 -20.85 7.80
C ILE A 732 16.53 -20.18 6.45
N LEU A 733 17.12 -18.98 6.25
CA LEU A 733 16.89 -18.18 5.05
C LEU A 733 17.48 -18.80 3.78
N THR A 734 18.56 -19.58 3.93
CA THR A 734 19.27 -20.19 2.80
C THR A 734 18.95 -21.67 2.58
N SER A 735 18.11 -22.26 3.43
CA SER A 735 17.58 -23.60 3.22
C SER A 735 16.77 -23.67 1.92
N GLU A 736 16.97 -24.73 1.16
CA GLU A 736 16.19 -25.04 -0.05
C GLU A 736 15.19 -26.19 0.18
N GLU A 737 15.17 -26.76 1.40
CA GLU A 737 14.24 -27.81 1.79
C GLU A 737 12.95 -27.22 2.40
N TYR A 738 11.84 -27.92 2.22
CA TYR A 738 10.56 -27.58 2.86
C TYR A 738 10.66 -27.70 4.41
N PRO A 739 10.15 -26.73 5.18
CA PRO A 739 9.61 -25.43 4.76
C PRO A 739 10.72 -24.38 4.68
N SER A 740 10.80 -23.63 3.60
CA SER A 740 11.74 -22.51 3.49
C SER A 740 11.40 -21.58 2.32
N TYR A 741 11.96 -20.36 2.33
CA TYR A 741 11.91 -19.45 1.19
C TYR A 741 12.69 -19.98 -0.01
N GLY A 742 13.78 -20.69 0.23
CA GLY A 742 14.54 -21.35 -0.83
C GLY A 742 13.75 -22.45 -1.53
N TYR A 743 12.92 -23.20 -0.79
CA TYR A 743 12.00 -24.17 -1.38
C TYR A 743 11.01 -23.50 -2.34
N MET A 744 10.43 -22.35 -1.97
CA MET A 744 9.58 -21.58 -2.88
C MET A 744 10.34 -21.19 -4.16
N ILE A 745 11.56 -20.67 -4.03
CA ILE A 745 12.41 -20.23 -5.15
C ILE A 745 12.82 -21.40 -6.05
N GLN A 746 13.15 -22.57 -5.48
CA GLN A 746 13.46 -23.81 -6.25
C GLN A 746 12.24 -24.32 -7.03
N ASN A 747 11.03 -24.00 -6.57
CA ASN A 747 9.77 -24.26 -7.27
C ASN A 747 9.30 -23.04 -8.09
N GLU A 748 10.24 -22.27 -8.63
CA GLU A 748 10.04 -21.16 -9.57
C GLU A 748 9.21 -19.97 -9.02
N ALA A 749 9.13 -19.81 -7.70
CA ALA A 749 8.45 -18.67 -7.12
C ALA A 749 9.10 -17.35 -7.57
N THR A 750 8.26 -16.44 -8.04
CA THR A 750 8.61 -15.06 -8.40
C THR A 750 7.98 -14.04 -7.44
N THR A 751 7.20 -14.55 -6.50
CA THR A 751 6.52 -13.87 -5.39
C THR A 751 6.62 -14.74 -4.15
N VAL A 752 6.29 -14.21 -2.98
CA VAL A 752 6.19 -14.99 -1.73
C VAL A 752 4.79 -15.60 -1.62
N TRP A 753 4.74 -16.86 -1.20
CA TRP A 753 3.49 -17.61 -1.09
C TRP A 753 2.82 -17.43 0.27
N GLU A 754 1.51 -17.71 0.33
CA GLU A 754 0.72 -17.76 1.56
C GLU A 754 1.14 -18.89 2.50
N ARG A 755 1.44 -20.04 1.91
CA ARG A 755 1.85 -21.26 2.60
C ARG A 755 3.18 -21.76 2.04
N PHE A 756 3.91 -22.53 2.84
CA PHE A 756 5.17 -23.13 2.37
C PHE A 756 4.96 -24.34 1.46
N GLU A 757 3.75 -24.88 1.39
CA GLU A 757 3.37 -25.99 0.52
C GLU A 757 3.20 -25.51 -0.94
N LEU A 758 3.82 -26.22 -1.89
CA LEU A 758 3.75 -25.88 -3.32
C LEU A 758 2.32 -25.91 -3.86
N LYS A 759 1.58 -26.98 -3.57
CA LYS A 759 0.18 -27.18 -3.94
C LYS A 759 -0.58 -27.71 -2.74
N LYS A 760 -1.78 -27.18 -2.52
CA LYS A 760 -2.74 -27.69 -1.53
C LYS A 760 -4.05 -28.04 -2.24
N GLU A 761 -4.74 -29.03 -1.73
CA GLU A 761 -6.03 -29.45 -2.26
C GLU A 761 -7.18 -28.49 -1.91
N ASP A 762 -6.95 -27.56 -0.97
CA ASP A 762 -7.89 -26.50 -0.63
C ASP A 762 -7.51 -25.15 -1.29
N GLY A 763 -8.42 -24.19 -1.29
CA GLY A 763 -8.23 -22.87 -1.86
C GLY A 763 -7.33 -21.92 -1.07
N MET A 764 -6.67 -22.38 0.03
CA MET A 764 -5.78 -21.53 0.85
C MET A 764 -4.32 -21.76 0.45
N ASN A 765 -3.97 -21.31 -0.75
CA ASN A 765 -2.61 -21.37 -1.27
C ASN A 765 -2.38 -20.33 -2.36
N SER A 766 -2.51 -19.05 -2.01
CA SER A 766 -2.12 -17.96 -2.90
C SER A 766 -0.59 -17.99 -3.11
N HIS A 767 -0.15 -17.85 -4.35
CA HIS A 767 1.27 -17.74 -4.70
C HIS A 767 1.76 -16.30 -4.75
N ASN A 768 0.95 -15.35 -4.28
CA ASN A 768 1.29 -13.93 -4.19
C ASN A 768 0.65 -13.32 -2.93
N HIS A 769 1.30 -13.54 -1.76
CA HIS A 769 0.72 -13.22 -0.46
C HIS A 769 1.76 -12.56 0.47
N PRO A 770 1.52 -11.33 0.97
CA PRO A 770 2.56 -10.53 1.61
C PRO A 770 2.89 -10.92 3.06
N MET A 771 2.11 -11.77 3.73
CA MET A 771 2.31 -12.02 5.16
C MET A 771 3.71 -12.54 5.52
N TYR A 772 4.32 -13.38 4.67
CA TYR A 772 5.70 -13.85 4.83
C TYR A 772 6.75 -12.96 4.14
N ALA A 773 6.33 -12.01 3.31
CA ALA A 773 7.23 -11.03 2.68
C ALA A 773 7.85 -10.06 3.72
N SER A 774 7.29 -10.00 4.93
CA SER A 774 7.84 -9.24 6.06
C SER A 774 9.29 -9.60 6.43
N VAL A 775 9.79 -10.76 6.02
CA VAL A 775 11.21 -11.15 6.12
C VAL A 775 12.15 -10.12 5.51
N ASP A 776 11.68 -9.34 4.55
CA ASP A 776 12.45 -8.30 3.87
C ASP A 776 12.96 -7.22 4.83
N LYS A 777 12.21 -6.88 5.87
CA LYS A 777 12.68 -6.02 6.96
C LYS A 777 13.98 -6.51 7.58
N TRP A 778 14.11 -7.83 7.78
CA TRP A 778 15.32 -8.42 8.39
C TRP A 778 16.56 -8.21 7.52
N LEU A 779 16.40 -8.19 6.19
CA LEU A 779 17.49 -7.95 5.25
C LEU A 779 18.06 -6.52 5.43
N TYR A 780 17.18 -5.54 5.54
CA TYR A 780 17.57 -4.14 5.79
C TYR A 780 18.06 -3.91 7.22
N SER A 781 17.24 -4.30 8.19
CA SER A 781 17.47 -3.94 9.61
C SER A 781 18.50 -4.82 10.32
N THR A 782 18.76 -6.03 9.81
CA THR A 782 19.71 -6.96 10.45
C THR A 782 20.94 -7.18 9.61
N LEU A 783 20.83 -7.60 8.33
CA LEU A 783 22.04 -7.83 7.52
C LEU A 783 22.77 -6.52 7.20
N CYS A 784 22.06 -5.46 6.87
CA CYS A 784 22.65 -4.14 6.67
C CYS A 784 22.58 -3.25 7.92
N GLY A 785 21.77 -3.62 8.91
CA GLY A 785 21.70 -2.96 10.20
C GLY A 785 21.06 -1.58 10.17
N ILE A 786 20.27 -1.24 9.14
CA ILE A 786 19.63 0.08 8.98
C ILE A 786 18.36 0.12 9.82
N LYS A 787 18.36 0.83 10.94
CA LYS A 787 17.20 0.97 11.83
C LYS A 787 16.94 2.44 12.14
N PRO A 788 15.85 3.04 11.65
CA PRO A 788 15.39 4.33 12.14
C PRO A 788 15.09 4.27 13.64
N THR A 789 15.51 5.28 14.41
CA THR A 789 15.36 5.33 15.89
C THR A 789 14.68 6.60 16.40
N ALA A 790 14.46 7.57 15.51
CA ALA A 790 13.77 8.81 15.84
C ALA A 790 12.74 9.17 14.76
N PRO A 791 11.69 9.93 15.09
CA PRO A 791 10.64 10.33 14.16
C PRO A 791 11.20 10.95 12.88
N GLY A 792 10.58 10.61 11.75
CA GLY A 792 10.97 11.09 10.42
C GLY A 792 12.36 10.64 10.00
N CYS A 793 12.84 9.49 10.50
CA CYS A 793 14.20 9.02 10.21
C CYS A 793 15.30 10.04 10.59
N ALA A 794 15.07 10.85 11.63
CA ALA A 794 16.05 11.85 12.06
C ALA A 794 17.32 11.23 12.65
N GLU A 795 17.23 10.02 13.19
CA GLU A 795 18.35 9.24 13.71
C GLU A 795 18.26 7.78 13.28
N PHE A 796 19.45 7.18 13.07
CA PHE A 796 19.60 5.76 12.73
C PHE A 796 20.52 5.04 13.73
N GLU A 797 20.21 3.78 14.03
CA GLU A 797 21.20 2.82 14.46
C GLU A 797 21.69 2.03 13.23
N ILE A 798 23.01 1.98 13.04
CA ILE A 798 23.66 1.16 12.00
C ILE A 798 24.43 0.06 12.73
N ALA A 799 23.85 -1.15 12.70
CA ALA A 799 24.36 -2.31 13.44
C ALA A 799 24.25 -3.59 12.59
N PRO A 800 25.06 -3.74 11.52
CA PRO A 800 25.01 -4.92 10.68
C PRO A 800 25.38 -6.19 11.42
N HIS A 801 24.72 -7.30 11.08
CA HIS A 801 25.12 -8.63 11.49
C HIS A 801 25.78 -9.37 10.33
N TYR A 802 26.80 -10.17 10.64
CA TYR A 802 27.70 -10.75 9.65
C TYR A 802 27.67 -12.29 9.68
N PRO A 803 26.68 -12.97 9.03
CA PRO A 803 26.68 -14.42 8.94
C PRO A 803 28.01 -14.95 8.37
N LYS A 804 28.55 -16.03 8.93
CA LYS A 804 29.88 -16.54 8.52
C LYS A 804 29.95 -16.95 7.06
N LYS A 805 28.86 -17.48 6.52
CA LYS A 805 28.77 -17.90 5.10
C LYS A 805 28.52 -16.76 4.12
N LEU A 806 28.19 -15.53 4.60
CA LEU A 806 27.91 -14.38 3.74
C LEU A 806 29.16 -13.50 3.57
N LEU A 807 29.49 -13.18 2.33
CA LEU A 807 30.68 -12.38 1.98
C LEU A 807 30.40 -10.88 1.83
N SER A 808 29.17 -10.48 1.55
CA SER A 808 28.80 -9.07 1.40
C SER A 808 27.29 -8.89 1.49
N ALA A 809 26.88 -7.73 1.98
CA ALA A 809 25.53 -7.21 1.79
C ALA A 809 25.58 -5.69 1.61
N GLN A 810 24.63 -5.18 0.85
CA GLN A 810 24.42 -3.74 0.71
C GLN A 810 22.93 -3.46 0.63
N ALA A 811 22.53 -2.34 1.21
CA ALA A 811 21.20 -1.78 1.07
C ALA A 811 21.25 -0.25 1.03
N HIS A 812 20.26 0.32 0.39
CA HIS A 812 19.93 1.72 0.56
C HIS A 812 18.42 1.85 0.80
N VAL A 813 18.07 2.83 1.61
CA VAL A 813 16.67 3.13 1.94
C VAL A 813 16.43 4.62 1.67
N ASP A 814 15.48 4.90 0.80
CA ASP A 814 15.03 6.26 0.57
C ASP A 814 14.07 6.70 1.70
N THR A 815 14.36 7.85 2.30
CA THR A 815 13.62 8.39 3.44
C THR A 815 13.23 9.85 3.20
N ILE A 816 12.34 10.40 4.02
CA ILE A 816 11.97 11.82 3.96
C ILE A 816 13.15 12.78 4.27
N LYS A 817 14.30 12.24 4.69
CA LYS A 817 15.55 13.00 4.91
C LYS A 817 16.55 12.83 3.76
N GLY A 818 16.31 11.91 2.87
CA GLY A 818 17.20 11.45 1.82
C GLY A 818 17.62 10.00 2.02
N GLN A 819 18.55 9.53 1.20
CA GLN A 819 18.94 8.14 1.15
C GLN A 819 20.00 7.81 2.21
N VAL A 820 19.71 6.82 3.06
CA VAL A 820 20.70 6.16 3.91
C VAL A 820 21.20 4.90 3.21
N SER A 821 22.52 4.65 3.19
CA SER A 821 23.05 3.44 2.61
C SER A 821 24.08 2.76 3.50
N VAL A 822 24.09 1.43 3.47
CA VAL A 822 25.04 0.58 4.17
C VAL A 822 25.52 -0.51 3.22
N ARG A 823 26.83 -0.69 3.14
CA ARG A 823 27.47 -1.80 2.44
C ARG A 823 28.58 -2.37 3.30
N TRP A 824 28.67 -3.69 3.38
CA TRP A 824 29.83 -4.34 3.99
C TRP A 824 30.35 -5.49 3.12
N VAL A 825 31.64 -5.73 3.23
CA VAL A 825 32.33 -6.79 2.49
C VAL A 825 33.31 -7.48 3.41
N ARG A 826 33.28 -8.83 3.42
CA ARG A 826 34.24 -9.71 4.11
C ARG A 826 35.26 -10.20 3.11
N ARG A 827 36.56 -9.92 3.34
CA ARG A 827 37.68 -10.40 2.50
C ARG A 827 38.93 -10.66 3.35
N PHE A 828 39.57 -11.81 3.13
CA PHE A 828 40.88 -12.14 3.73
C PHE A 828 40.98 -11.94 5.25
N GLY A 829 39.91 -12.28 6.01
CA GLY A 829 39.90 -12.12 7.46
C GLY A 829 39.56 -10.69 7.95
N HIS A 830 39.11 -9.80 7.07
CA HIS A 830 38.70 -8.43 7.39
C HIS A 830 37.28 -8.17 6.98
N ILE A 831 36.60 -7.28 7.69
CA ILE A 831 35.35 -6.64 7.27
C ILE A 831 35.64 -5.17 6.96
N ALA A 832 35.13 -4.71 5.80
CA ALA A 832 35.02 -3.30 5.46
C ALA A 832 33.56 -2.91 5.47
N LEU A 833 33.20 -1.85 6.22
CA LEU A 833 31.86 -1.28 6.34
C LEU A 833 31.86 0.14 5.76
N TYR A 834 30.92 0.40 4.85
CA TYR A 834 30.69 1.69 4.22
C TYR A 834 29.30 2.17 4.60
N VAL A 835 29.17 3.39 5.10
CA VAL A 835 27.91 3.98 5.57
C VAL A 835 27.75 5.36 4.97
N THR A 836 26.59 5.67 4.37
CA THR A 836 26.22 7.03 3.99
C THR A 836 25.03 7.47 4.84
N VAL A 837 25.16 8.62 5.48
CA VAL A 837 24.17 9.22 6.37
C VAL A 837 23.62 10.47 5.70
N PRO A 838 22.31 10.61 5.50
CA PRO A 838 21.72 11.73 4.78
C PRO A 838 21.82 13.06 5.55
N PHE A 839 21.66 14.16 4.83
CA PHE A 839 21.69 15.53 5.38
C PHE A 839 20.76 15.72 6.58
N GLY A 840 21.25 16.39 7.62
CA GLY A 840 20.46 16.73 8.81
C GLY A 840 20.09 15.55 9.70
N THR A 841 20.69 14.36 9.49
CA THR A 841 20.47 13.17 10.30
C THR A 841 21.71 12.75 11.07
N LYS A 842 21.53 11.87 12.04
CA LYS A 842 22.61 11.26 12.80
C LYS A 842 22.53 9.73 12.71
N ALA A 843 23.69 9.09 12.73
CA ALA A 843 23.77 7.63 12.80
C ALA A 843 24.65 7.20 13.98
N LYS A 844 24.12 6.27 14.78
CA LYS A 844 24.85 5.56 15.82
C LYS A 844 25.39 4.25 15.24
N ILE A 845 26.66 4.26 14.85
CA ILE A 845 27.32 3.11 14.19
C ILE A 845 27.94 2.21 15.26
N ARG A 846 27.51 0.95 15.29
CA ARG A 846 28.07 -0.08 16.19
C ARG A 846 29.19 -0.81 15.50
N LEU A 847 30.38 -0.65 16.04
CA LEU A 847 31.59 -1.38 15.66
C LEU A 847 31.92 -2.44 16.73
N PRO A 848 32.77 -3.43 16.43
CA PRO A 848 33.09 -4.50 17.39
C PRO A 848 33.64 -4.03 18.74
N ASP A 849 34.44 -2.96 18.71
CA ASP A 849 35.17 -2.41 19.86
C ASP A 849 34.55 -1.12 20.43
N ARG A 850 33.69 -0.46 19.68
CA ARG A 850 33.13 0.85 20.07
C ARG A 850 31.83 1.17 19.37
N THR A 851 31.17 2.20 19.85
CA THR A 851 30.02 2.83 19.17
C THR A 851 30.38 4.28 18.86
N GLU A 852 30.16 4.70 17.63
CA GLU A 852 30.35 6.11 17.21
C GLU A 852 29.01 6.73 16.82
N THR A 853 28.84 8.01 17.14
CA THR A 853 27.73 8.83 16.63
C THR A 853 28.29 9.81 15.62
N VAL A 854 27.79 9.77 14.40
CA VAL A 854 28.22 10.59 13.27
C VAL A 854 27.04 11.37 12.70
N GLY A 855 27.32 12.55 12.11
CA GLY A 855 26.36 13.34 11.34
C GLY A 855 26.27 12.87 9.87
N SER A 856 25.76 13.74 8.99
CA SER A 856 25.68 13.46 7.55
C SER A 856 27.06 13.27 6.92
N GLY A 857 27.14 12.43 5.88
CA GLY A 857 28.39 12.14 5.16
C GLY A 857 28.60 10.67 4.87
N SER A 858 29.74 10.35 4.27
CA SER A 858 30.12 8.96 3.93
C SER A 858 31.31 8.51 4.75
N TYR A 859 31.17 7.38 5.44
CA TYR A 859 32.14 6.84 6.40
C TYR A 859 32.59 5.45 5.99
N THR A 860 33.84 5.13 6.32
CA THR A 860 34.44 3.80 6.04
C THR A 860 35.12 3.30 7.29
N TYR A 861 34.85 2.05 7.65
CA TYR A 861 35.43 1.35 8.79
C TYR A 861 36.03 0.01 8.34
N GLN A 862 37.09 -0.44 8.99
CA GLN A 862 37.69 -1.74 8.74
C GLN A 862 38.19 -2.35 10.05
N TRP A 863 38.05 -3.68 10.18
CA TRP A 863 38.56 -4.44 11.31
C TRP A 863 38.78 -5.91 10.95
N ASP A 864 39.59 -6.59 11.75
CA ASP A 864 39.89 -8.01 11.63
C ASP A 864 38.77 -8.86 12.27
N ILE A 865 38.53 -10.09 11.75
CA ILE A 865 37.54 -11.05 12.23
C ILE A 865 38.14 -12.42 12.49
#